data_61ae24a4055786ff8138d65fe34e21c1
#
_entry.id   61ae24a4055786ff8138d65fe34e21c1
#
_cell.length_a   1.000
_cell.length_b   1.000
_cell.length_c   1.000
_cell.angle_alpha   90.00
_cell.angle_beta   90.00
_cell.angle_gamma   90.00
#
_symmetry.space_group_name_H-M   'P 1'
#
loop_
_entity.id
_entity.type
_entity.pdbx_description
1 polymer ?
#
loop_
_entity_poly.entity_id
_entity_poly.type
_entity_poly.pdbx_seq_one_letter_code
_entity_poly.pdbx_strand_id
1 'polypeptide(L)'
;MEAFRAEAPLRMARSPRTKSTLNRYAGLVVAGLIRLVKRTSRTVYEPPDTLIRLKGEHPCIVAVWHGQFMMTHGFKPTPDTKVAAMVARHGDAELIGAAMANFGIELIRGAGAGARRKDKGGAAALRQAARALKSGTSIVMTADVPPGPARKAGLGIVTLARLSGRPIVPVASATSRFAALDTWSRLTINLPFSKLVYVVGPSIHVASDADEAALEAARAEVERYLNLTTQRAYDLAGADVRRATPMLANDRSAPPAAPDARLRIYRGAMSLMRPLAPLLLRVRERYGKEDPRRRPERLGRATAARPEGMLAWVHAASVGETNAVLPVIEGLCQARPDLSVLLTTGTVTSAGVAGRRLPERCLHQYVPLDAPEYAAKFLDHWRPDLAVFTESEIWPSLILETSERGVPLALVNARLSHRSRRRWQRNKGMAHPLFNRFEVVLAQNERLAMGFSVLGARNVLSVGNLKIDAPPPPVDLAELERLREALGGRPGFVAASTHEGEEEIIAEAHRELARTFEGFCTIIAPRHPERGTAISERLKDLGLSVAQRSLGTLPNARTDVYVADTIGELGTLYALTPIAFIGGSLVDRGGQNPIEAVRHGVAVLTGPHRQNFRDAYRTLLRHQGVIEVDGAKSLATAVTHLLQSQSEMAHMRAGATQALATLSGALEKTVATLLDYLPDERLKRAS
;
A
#
# COMPACT_ATOMS: atom_id res chain seq x y z
N MET A 1 34.56 38.36 -6.36
CA MET A 1 34.82 37.52 -7.53
C MET A 1 33.63 36.61 -7.69
N GLU A 2 32.81 37.06 -8.62
CA GLU A 2 31.60 36.36 -9.10
C GLU A 2 31.96 35.17 -9.99
N ALA A 3 30.93 34.36 -10.18
CA ALA A 3 30.72 33.42 -11.27
C ALA A 3 31.00 31.95 -10.97
N PHE A 4 29.98 31.13 -10.89
CA PHE A 4 29.40 30.27 -11.90
C PHE A 4 28.24 29.46 -11.29
N ARG A 5 27.02 29.96 -11.44
CA ARG A 5 25.81 29.14 -11.37
C ARG A 5 25.59 28.50 -12.74
N ALA A 6 25.79 27.21 -12.86
CA ALA A 6 25.41 26.45 -14.04
C ALA A 6 23.88 26.20 -13.99
N GLU A 7 23.18 26.85 -14.91
CA GLU A 7 21.75 26.63 -15.17
C GLU A 7 21.51 25.22 -15.73
N ALA A 8 20.58 24.49 -15.12
CA ALA A 8 20.07 23.23 -15.66
C ALA A 8 19.19 23.52 -16.89
N PRO A 9 19.26 22.74 -17.98
CA PRO A 9 18.51 23.01 -19.18
C PRO A 9 17.00 22.90 -18.95
N LEU A 10 16.28 23.98 -19.25
CA LEU A 10 14.82 24.06 -19.35
C LEU A 10 14.28 22.95 -20.25
N ARG A 11 13.57 21.98 -19.68
CA ARG A 11 12.73 21.08 -20.47
C ARG A 11 11.59 21.91 -21.08
N MET A 12 11.72 22.28 -22.33
CA MET A 12 10.63 22.90 -23.11
C MET A 12 9.37 22.01 -23.00
N ALA A 13 8.32 22.55 -22.40
CA ALA A 13 6.99 21.96 -22.43
C ALA A 13 6.47 22.01 -23.86
N ARG A 14 6.42 20.87 -24.55
CA ARG A 14 5.88 20.76 -25.91
C ARG A 14 4.42 21.24 -25.93
N SER A 15 4.08 22.10 -26.88
CA SER A 15 2.75 22.70 -27.04
C SER A 15 1.66 21.63 -27.24
N PRO A 16 0.40 21.87 -26.85
CA PRO A 16 -0.70 20.92 -27.02
C PRO A 16 -0.89 20.44 -28.47
N ARG A 17 -0.63 21.29 -29.46
CA ARG A 17 -0.72 20.97 -30.90
C ARG A 17 0.34 19.97 -31.34
N THR A 18 1.58 20.05 -30.82
CA THR A 18 2.67 19.13 -31.18
C THR A 18 2.44 17.71 -30.61
N LYS A 19 1.80 17.60 -29.43
CA LYS A 19 1.43 16.29 -28.86
C LYS A 19 0.34 15.58 -29.65
N SER A 20 -0.64 16.32 -30.17
CA SER A 20 -1.74 15.78 -30.98
C SER A 20 -1.24 15.20 -32.32
N THR A 21 -0.32 15.89 -32.98
CA THR A 21 0.26 15.46 -34.26
C THR A 21 1.15 14.23 -34.09
N LEU A 22 1.97 14.18 -33.03
CA LEU A 22 2.82 13.04 -32.71
C LEU A 22 2.00 11.78 -32.42
N ASN A 23 0.92 11.89 -31.63
CA ASN A 23 0.02 10.79 -31.31
C ASN A 23 -0.70 10.25 -32.55
N ARG A 24 -1.03 11.11 -33.53
CA ARG A 24 -1.64 10.70 -34.79
C ARG A 24 -0.67 9.87 -35.64
N TYR A 25 0.60 10.30 -35.80
CA TYR A 25 1.62 9.51 -36.50
C TYR A 25 1.94 8.19 -35.80
N ALA A 26 2.08 8.20 -34.49
CA ALA A 26 2.31 6.99 -33.73
C ALA A 26 1.09 6.02 -33.82
N GLY A 27 -0.14 6.53 -33.86
CA GLY A 27 -1.34 5.74 -34.11
C GLY A 27 -1.35 5.07 -35.49
N LEU A 28 -0.86 5.76 -36.53
CA LEU A 28 -0.69 5.20 -37.89
C LEU A 28 0.35 4.05 -37.91
N VAL A 29 1.46 4.21 -37.19
CA VAL A 29 2.49 3.17 -37.07
C VAL A 29 1.90 1.90 -36.38
N VAL A 30 1.15 2.08 -35.29
CA VAL A 30 0.50 0.96 -34.59
C VAL A 30 -0.55 0.29 -35.50
N ALA A 31 -1.37 1.07 -36.20
CA ALA A 31 -2.34 0.53 -37.14
C ALA A 31 -1.66 -0.19 -38.33
N GLY A 32 -0.52 0.33 -38.81
CA GLY A 32 0.32 -0.31 -39.83
C GLY A 32 0.84 -1.69 -39.36
N LEU A 33 1.37 -1.76 -38.13
CA LEU A 33 1.81 -3.02 -37.51
C LEU A 33 0.67 -4.03 -37.42
N ILE A 34 -0.48 -3.61 -36.93
CA ILE A 34 -1.67 -4.48 -36.80
C ILE A 34 -2.10 -5.03 -38.18
N ARG A 35 -2.12 -4.20 -39.23
CA ARG A 35 -2.41 -4.63 -40.60
C ARG A 35 -1.36 -5.61 -41.12
N LEU A 36 -0.07 -5.35 -40.84
CA LEU A 36 1.03 -6.21 -41.24
C LEU A 36 0.89 -7.59 -40.57
N VAL A 37 0.62 -7.64 -39.25
CA VAL A 37 0.40 -8.91 -38.53
C VAL A 37 -0.76 -9.68 -39.17
N LYS A 38 -1.90 -9.04 -39.39
CA LYS A 38 -3.09 -9.69 -39.97
C LYS A 38 -2.83 -10.21 -41.39
N ARG A 39 -2.08 -9.43 -42.22
CA ARG A 39 -1.80 -9.80 -43.64
C ARG A 39 -0.78 -10.93 -43.78
N THR A 40 0.19 -10.99 -42.86
CA THR A 40 1.29 -11.96 -42.92
C THR A 40 1.09 -13.20 -42.04
N SER A 41 0.05 -13.25 -41.21
CA SER A 41 -0.22 -14.35 -40.32
C SER A 41 -1.36 -15.24 -40.80
N ARG A 42 -1.24 -16.54 -40.58
CA ARG A 42 -2.34 -17.49 -40.81
C ARG A 42 -3.39 -17.28 -39.74
N THR A 43 -4.58 -16.79 -40.13
CA THR A 43 -5.67 -16.50 -39.20
C THR A 43 -6.54 -17.76 -38.99
N VAL A 44 -6.88 -18.03 -37.72
CA VAL A 44 -7.77 -19.11 -37.28
C VAL A 44 -8.83 -18.52 -36.36
N TYR A 45 -10.08 -18.88 -36.56
CA TYR A 45 -11.18 -18.52 -35.66
C TYR A 45 -11.69 -19.75 -34.90
N GLU A 46 -11.99 -19.59 -33.63
CA GLU A 46 -12.54 -20.66 -32.76
C GLU A 46 -13.73 -20.10 -31.97
N PRO A 47 -14.91 -20.64 -32.16
CA PRO A 47 -15.25 -21.66 -33.18
C PRO A 47 -15.15 -21.09 -34.61
N PRO A 48 -15.13 -21.93 -35.66
CA PRO A 48 -14.96 -21.46 -37.05
C PRO A 48 -16.01 -20.43 -37.50
N ASP A 49 -17.23 -20.50 -36.96
CA ASP A 49 -18.36 -19.62 -37.21
C ASP A 49 -18.35 -18.33 -36.32
N THR A 50 -17.22 -18.00 -35.68
CA THR A 50 -17.05 -16.86 -34.75
C THR A 50 -17.67 -15.55 -35.28
N LEU A 51 -17.41 -15.16 -36.52
CA LEU A 51 -17.92 -13.91 -37.07
C LEU A 51 -19.43 -13.94 -37.32
N ILE A 52 -19.98 -15.12 -37.62
CA ILE A 52 -21.46 -15.35 -37.77
C ILE A 52 -22.12 -15.21 -36.40
N ARG A 53 -21.57 -15.84 -35.36
CA ARG A 53 -22.05 -15.70 -33.98
C ARG A 53 -22.02 -14.26 -33.49
N LEU A 54 -20.93 -13.55 -33.70
CA LEU A 54 -20.82 -12.14 -33.31
C LEU A 54 -21.79 -11.26 -34.08
N LYS A 55 -22.14 -11.61 -35.33
CA LYS A 55 -23.18 -10.92 -36.10
C LYS A 55 -24.57 -11.17 -35.50
N GLY A 56 -24.85 -12.38 -35.03
CA GLY A 56 -26.10 -12.73 -34.36
C GLY A 56 -26.28 -12.04 -33.01
N GLU A 57 -25.19 -11.85 -32.27
CA GLU A 57 -25.18 -11.16 -30.96
C GLU A 57 -25.17 -9.63 -31.08
N HIS A 58 -24.97 -9.08 -32.29
CA HIS A 58 -24.90 -7.63 -32.48
C HIS A 58 -26.25 -6.94 -32.26
N PRO A 59 -26.30 -5.81 -31.47
CA PRO A 59 -25.23 -5.16 -30.76
C PRO A 59 -24.96 -5.81 -29.40
N CYS A 60 -23.67 -6.00 -29.08
CA CYS A 60 -23.20 -6.65 -27.86
C CYS A 60 -22.05 -5.90 -27.19
N ILE A 61 -21.69 -6.29 -25.98
CA ILE A 61 -20.53 -5.80 -25.24
C ILE A 61 -19.39 -6.80 -25.44
N VAL A 62 -18.41 -6.45 -26.25
CA VAL A 62 -17.22 -7.27 -26.49
C VAL A 62 -16.22 -7.04 -25.37
N ALA A 63 -16.05 -8.04 -24.51
CA ALA A 63 -15.14 -8.00 -23.37
C ALA A 63 -13.77 -8.54 -23.74
N VAL A 64 -12.70 -7.85 -23.32
CA VAL A 64 -11.31 -8.24 -23.56
C VAL A 64 -10.44 -7.84 -22.38
N TRP A 65 -9.33 -8.54 -22.13
CA TRP A 65 -8.34 -8.10 -21.17
C TRP A 65 -7.50 -6.93 -21.70
N HIS A 66 -7.15 -5.99 -20.83
CA HIS A 66 -6.34 -4.82 -21.21
C HIS A 66 -4.97 -5.21 -21.80
N GLY A 67 -4.42 -6.35 -21.40
CA GLY A 67 -3.15 -6.86 -21.94
C GLY A 67 -3.24 -7.42 -23.36
N GLN A 68 -4.43 -7.71 -23.91
CA GLN A 68 -4.62 -8.41 -25.19
C GLN A 68 -5.54 -7.70 -26.18
N PHE A 69 -5.80 -6.41 -26.04
CA PHE A 69 -6.76 -5.71 -26.88
C PHE A 69 -6.25 -5.38 -28.30
N MET A 70 -4.94 -5.50 -28.60
CA MET A 70 -4.31 -5.03 -29.85
C MET A 70 -4.98 -5.55 -31.13
N MET A 71 -5.41 -6.82 -31.14
CA MET A 71 -5.99 -7.45 -32.33
C MET A 71 -7.52 -7.48 -32.33
N THR A 72 -8.20 -6.77 -31.43
CA THR A 72 -9.67 -6.80 -31.27
C THR A 72 -10.46 -6.38 -32.53
N HIS A 73 -9.87 -5.58 -33.42
CA HIS A 73 -10.49 -5.22 -34.70
C HIS A 73 -10.86 -6.46 -35.55
N GLY A 74 -10.20 -7.61 -35.36
CA GLY A 74 -10.48 -8.87 -36.05
C GLY A 74 -11.79 -9.52 -35.65
N PHE A 75 -12.43 -9.09 -34.58
CA PHE A 75 -13.77 -9.53 -34.16
C PHE A 75 -14.91 -8.73 -34.80
N LYS A 76 -14.63 -7.74 -35.64
CA LYS A 76 -15.65 -7.00 -36.39
C LYS A 76 -16.27 -7.91 -37.48
N PRO A 77 -17.57 -8.26 -37.41
CA PRO A 77 -18.15 -9.25 -38.30
C PRO A 77 -18.14 -8.84 -39.79
N THR A 78 -18.47 -7.58 -40.05
CA THR A 78 -18.43 -6.98 -41.40
C THR A 78 -17.85 -5.58 -41.33
N PRO A 79 -17.34 -5.02 -42.46
CA PRO A 79 -16.85 -3.63 -42.47
C PRO A 79 -17.88 -2.60 -41.98
N ASP A 80 -19.19 -2.84 -42.25
CA ASP A 80 -20.26 -1.91 -41.92
C ASP A 80 -20.81 -2.08 -40.50
N THR A 81 -20.39 -3.11 -39.76
CA THR A 81 -20.81 -3.30 -38.37
C THR A 81 -20.36 -2.11 -37.52
N LYS A 82 -21.31 -1.43 -36.86
CA LYS A 82 -21.04 -0.30 -35.99
C LYS A 82 -20.42 -0.79 -34.68
N VAL A 83 -19.19 -0.32 -34.40
CA VAL A 83 -18.44 -0.67 -33.20
C VAL A 83 -17.82 0.58 -32.59
N ALA A 84 -17.95 0.74 -31.30
CA ALA A 84 -17.26 1.77 -30.53
C ALA A 84 -16.40 1.16 -29.41
N ALA A 85 -15.26 1.75 -29.10
CA ALA A 85 -14.37 1.33 -28.03
C ALA A 85 -14.40 2.32 -26.87
N MET A 86 -14.50 1.84 -25.62
CA MET A 86 -14.34 2.66 -24.43
C MET A 86 -12.85 2.87 -24.13
N VAL A 87 -12.39 4.12 -24.14
CA VAL A 87 -10.98 4.50 -23.92
C VAL A 87 -10.86 5.61 -22.88
N ALA A 88 -9.80 5.58 -22.07
CA ALA A 88 -9.52 6.63 -21.10
C ALA A 88 -9.22 7.98 -21.78
N ARG A 89 -9.39 9.09 -21.02
CA ARG A 89 -9.18 10.46 -21.55
C ARG A 89 -7.73 10.91 -21.57
N HIS A 90 -6.75 10.15 -21.07
CA HIS A 90 -5.38 10.60 -20.83
C HIS A 90 -4.32 9.55 -21.17
N GLY A 91 -3.12 10.01 -21.56
CA GLY A 91 -1.92 9.20 -21.69
C GLY A 91 -1.93 8.30 -22.93
N ASP A 92 -1.50 7.03 -22.74
CA ASP A 92 -1.35 6.04 -23.82
C ASP A 92 -2.67 5.68 -24.52
N ALA A 93 -3.81 5.97 -23.88
CA ALA A 93 -5.15 5.77 -24.43
C ALA A 93 -5.44 6.66 -25.68
N GLU A 94 -4.76 7.80 -25.84
CA GLU A 94 -4.89 8.63 -27.05
C GLU A 94 -4.23 7.98 -28.25
N LEU A 95 -3.07 7.34 -28.05
CA LEU A 95 -2.37 6.60 -29.09
C LEU A 95 -3.20 5.41 -29.58
N ILE A 96 -3.76 4.66 -28.64
CA ILE A 96 -4.60 3.50 -28.95
C ILE A 96 -5.88 3.93 -29.64
N GLY A 97 -6.52 5.01 -29.15
CA GLY A 97 -7.70 5.59 -29.79
C GLY A 97 -7.43 6.02 -31.23
N ALA A 98 -6.28 6.66 -31.51
CA ALA A 98 -5.88 7.02 -32.85
C ALA A 98 -5.65 5.78 -33.75
N ALA A 99 -5.12 4.68 -33.22
CA ALA A 99 -4.97 3.43 -33.95
C ALA A 99 -6.34 2.79 -34.26
N MET A 100 -7.27 2.73 -33.28
CA MET A 100 -8.61 2.18 -33.45
C MET A 100 -9.48 2.91 -34.47
N ALA A 101 -9.38 4.25 -34.51
CA ALA A 101 -10.06 5.06 -35.50
C ALA A 101 -9.68 4.67 -36.95
N ASN A 102 -8.45 4.19 -37.19
CA ASN A 102 -7.99 3.71 -38.51
C ASN A 102 -8.65 2.38 -38.94
N PHE A 103 -9.41 1.72 -38.05
CA PHE A 103 -10.18 0.50 -38.31
C PHE A 103 -11.71 0.76 -38.31
N GLY A 104 -12.13 2.03 -38.36
CA GLY A 104 -13.53 2.41 -38.33
C GLY A 104 -14.22 2.06 -37.00
N ILE A 105 -13.48 2.14 -35.89
CA ILE A 105 -14.00 1.96 -34.54
C ILE A 105 -14.16 3.33 -33.90
N GLU A 106 -15.38 3.68 -33.52
CA GLU A 106 -15.69 4.94 -32.84
C GLU A 106 -15.13 4.94 -31.41
N LEU A 107 -14.95 6.11 -30.82
CA LEU A 107 -14.37 6.23 -29.48
C LEU A 107 -15.34 6.84 -28.49
N ILE A 108 -15.64 6.13 -27.43
CA ILE A 108 -16.32 6.66 -26.24
C ILE A 108 -15.27 6.97 -25.18
N ARG A 109 -15.10 8.26 -24.88
CA ARG A 109 -14.05 8.73 -23.97
C ARG A 109 -14.52 8.80 -22.53
N GLY A 110 -14.00 7.91 -21.69
CA GLY A 110 -14.22 7.84 -20.25
C GLY A 110 -13.58 6.59 -19.67
N ALA A 111 -13.20 6.62 -18.42
CA ALA A 111 -12.68 5.45 -17.72
C ALA A 111 -13.44 5.28 -16.42
N GLY A 112 -13.61 4.05 -15.97
CA GLY A 112 -14.12 3.73 -14.64
C GLY A 112 -13.27 4.42 -13.57
N ALA A 113 -13.89 4.76 -12.43
CA ALA A 113 -13.22 5.48 -11.35
C ALA A 113 -12.02 4.72 -10.76
N GLY A 114 -11.94 3.39 -10.95
CA GLY A 114 -10.98 2.55 -10.25
C GLY A 114 -11.03 2.88 -8.75
N ALA A 115 -10.01 2.53 -7.99
CA ALA A 115 -9.89 2.90 -6.57
C ALA A 115 -9.67 4.43 -6.33
N ARG A 116 -9.67 5.26 -7.36
CA ARG A 116 -9.51 6.72 -7.26
C ARG A 116 -10.86 7.42 -7.44
N ARG A 117 -11.42 7.93 -6.36
CA ARG A 117 -12.70 8.64 -6.26
C ARG A 117 -12.79 10.02 -6.98
N LYS A 118 -11.92 10.40 -7.87
CA LYS A 118 -12.18 11.53 -8.77
C LYS A 118 -13.00 11.00 -9.94
N ASP A 119 -14.21 11.48 -10.09
CA ASP A 119 -15.06 11.20 -11.26
C ASP A 119 -14.31 11.58 -12.54
N LYS A 120 -13.82 10.55 -13.23
CA LYS A 120 -13.12 10.70 -14.53
C LYS A 120 -14.10 10.60 -15.68
N GLY A 121 -15.39 10.88 -15.44
CA GLY A 121 -16.45 10.78 -16.43
C GLY A 121 -16.90 9.33 -16.70
N GLY A 122 -16.63 8.39 -15.78
CA GLY A 122 -16.99 6.97 -15.94
C GLY A 122 -18.49 6.75 -16.05
N ALA A 123 -19.30 7.37 -15.20
CA ALA A 123 -20.76 7.29 -15.27
C ALA A 123 -21.33 7.90 -16.55
N ALA A 124 -20.75 9.00 -17.04
CA ALA A 124 -21.16 9.62 -18.30
C ALA A 124 -20.80 8.73 -19.50
N ALA A 125 -19.60 8.12 -19.50
CA ALA A 125 -19.19 7.18 -20.53
C ALA A 125 -20.05 5.90 -20.56
N LEU A 126 -20.41 5.34 -19.38
CA LEU A 126 -21.33 4.20 -19.30
C LEU A 126 -22.72 4.54 -19.86
N ARG A 127 -23.28 5.72 -19.53
CA ARG A 127 -24.54 6.18 -20.12
C ARG A 127 -24.43 6.39 -21.64
N GLN A 128 -23.31 6.89 -22.14
CA GLN A 128 -23.08 7.02 -23.58
C GLN A 128 -22.96 5.66 -24.25
N ALA A 129 -22.25 4.72 -23.67
CA ALA A 129 -22.12 3.34 -24.16
C ALA A 129 -23.47 2.61 -24.17
N ALA A 130 -24.29 2.76 -23.12
CA ALA A 130 -25.63 2.18 -23.07
C ALA A 130 -26.55 2.73 -24.17
N ARG A 131 -26.47 4.05 -24.46
CA ARG A 131 -27.20 4.66 -25.58
C ARG A 131 -26.72 4.14 -26.94
N ALA A 132 -25.40 3.99 -27.13
CA ALA A 132 -24.83 3.43 -28.34
C ALA A 132 -25.26 1.98 -28.58
N LEU A 133 -25.30 1.16 -27.54
CA LEU A 133 -25.84 -0.22 -27.61
C LEU A 133 -27.32 -0.23 -28.02
N LYS A 134 -28.13 0.66 -27.47
CA LYS A 134 -29.53 0.80 -27.82
C LYS A 134 -29.74 1.28 -29.25
N SER A 135 -28.81 2.05 -29.80
CA SER A 135 -28.83 2.54 -31.20
C SER A 135 -28.17 1.58 -32.22
N GLY A 136 -27.84 0.35 -31.81
CA GLY A 136 -27.29 -0.64 -32.74
C GLY A 136 -25.78 -0.62 -32.89
N THR A 137 -25.02 -0.08 -31.93
CA THR A 137 -23.56 -0.05 -31.95
C THR A 137 -23.00 -1.00 -30.87
N SER A 138 -22.16 -1.98 -31.24
CA SER A 138 -21.48 -2.85 -30.26
C SER A 138 -20.36 -2.07 -29.54
N ILE A 139 -20.12 -2.40 -28.29
CA ILE A 139 -19.10 -1.73 -27.46
C ILE A 139 -17.96 -2.69 -27.13
N VAL A 140 -16.75 -2.33 -27.51
CA VAL A 140 -15.52 -2.99 -27.05
C VAL A 140 -15.07 -2.35 -25.75
N MET A 141 -14.89 -3.15 -24.73
CA MET A 141 -14.50 -2.70 -23.40
C MET A 141 -13.46 -3.64 -22.77
N THR A 142 -12.40 -3.06 -22.18
CA THR A 142 -11.50 -3.84 -21.34
C THR A 142 -12.18 -4.14 -20.00
N ALA A 143 -12.20 -5.43 -19.61
CA ALA A 143 -12.85 -5.86 -18.38
C ALA A 143 -12.07 -5.48 -17.14
N ASP A 144 -10.73 -5.44 -17.21
CA ASP A 144 -9.84 -4.96 -16.18
C ASP A 144 -9.46 -3.48 -16.43
N VAL A 145 -9.33 -2.71 -15.37
CA VAL A 145 -9.19 -1.24 -15.44
C VAL A 145 -7.86 -0.81 -14.82
N PRO A 146 -7.05 0.05 -15.52
CA PRO A 146 -5.86 0.63 -14.91
C PRO A 146 -6.16 1.37 -13.61
N PRO A 147 -5.36 1.21 -12.59
CA PRO A 147 -4.04 0.61 -12.56
C PRO A 147 -3.97 -0.86 -12.09
N GLY A 148 -5.02 -1.62 -12.24
CA GLY A 148 -5.09 -3.02 -11.84
C GLY A 148 -5.99 -3.28 -10.63
N PRO A 149 -6.12 -4.53 -10.17
CA PRO A 149 -5.35 -5.71 -10.60
C PRO A 149 -5.71 -6.17 -12.02
N ALA A 150 -4.69 -6.68 -12.74
CA ALA A 150 -4.90 -7.24 -14.06
C ALA A 150 -5.67 -8.57 -13.98
N ARG A 151 -6.39 -8.89 -15.04
CA ARG A 151 -7.21 -10.13 -15.14
C ARG A 151 -8.29 -10.25 -14.05
N LYS A 152 -8.69 -9.12 -13.45
CA LYS A 152 -9.83 -9.03 -12.55
C LYS A 152 -10.88 -8.09 -13.16
N ALA A 153 -12.05 -8.63 -13.46
CA ALA A 153 -13.11 -7.85 -14.08
C ALA A 153 -13.70 -6.83 -13.10
N GLY A 154 -13.94 -5.61 -13.59
CA GLY A 154 -14.62 -4.57 -12.81
C GLY A 154 -16.14 -4.64 -12.98
N LEU A 155 -16.89 -4.14 -11.98
CA LEU A 155 -18.37 -4.08 -12.04
C LEU A 155 -18.92 -3.23 -13.20
N GLY A 156 -18.11 -2.35 -13.81
CA GLY A 156 -18.55 -1.48 -14.89
C GLY A 156 -19.11 -2.21 -16.12
N ILE A 157 -18.54 -3.37 -16.47
CA ILE A 157 -18.98 -4.14 -17.64
C ILE A 157 -20.34 -4.81 -17.43
N VAL A 158 -20.57 -5.40 -16.26
CA VAL A 158 -21.85 -6.01 -15.89
C VAL A 158 -22.94 -4.96 -15.63
N THR A 159 -22.56 -3.79 -15.11
CA THR A 159 -23.46 -2.64 -14.99
C THR A 159 -23.91 -2.14 -16.36
N LEU A 160 -23.01 -2.11 -17.35
CA LEU A 160 -23.35 -1.74 -18.73
C LEU A 160 -24.34 -2.76 -19.35
N ALA A 161 -24.11 -4.05 -19.12
CA ALA A 161 -25.01 -5.11 -19.59
C ALA A 161 -26.40 -4.97 -18.97
N ARG A 162 -26.49 -4.79 -17.65
CA ARG A 162 -27.78 -4.54 -16.96
C ARG A 162 -28.51 -3.32 -17.50
N LEU A 163 -27.81 -2.19 -17.72
CA LEU A 163 -28.41 -0.94 -18.21
C LEU A 163 -28.86 -0.99 -19.67
N SER A 164 -28.19 -1.79 -20.50
CA SER A 164 -28.46 -1.88 -21.95
C SER A 164 -29.34 -3.06 -22.32
N GLY A 165 -29.42 -4.10 -21.49
CA GLY A 165 -30.05 -5.38 -21.78
C GLY A 165 -29.32 -6.19 -22.86
N ARG A 166 -28.04 -5.86 -23.13
CA ARG A 166 -27.22 -6.50 -24.17
C ARG A 166 -26.20 -7.48 -23.57
N PRO A 167 -25.93 -8.61 -24.26
CA PRO A 167 -25.02 -9.62 -23.75
C PRO A 167 -23.57 -9.14 -23.72
N ILE A 168 -22.79 -9.70 -22.80
CA ILE A 168 -21.33 -9.59 -22.75
C ILE A 168 -20.75 -10.80 -23.48
N VAL A 169 -19.90 -10.56 -24.48
CA VAL A 169 -19.22 -11.60 -25.23
C VAL A 169 -17.73 -11.56 -24.92
N PRO A 170 -17.19 -12.51 -24.15
CA PRO A 170 -15.77 -12.62 -23.88
C PRO A 170 -15.00 -13.01 -25.14
N VAL A 171 -13.95 -12.25 -25.48
CA VAL A 171 -13.10 -12.56 -26.63
C VAL A 171 -11.61 -12.49 -26.27
N ALA A 172 -10.82 -13.30 -26.98
CA ALA A 172 -9.37 -13.24 -26.86
C ALA A 172 -8.70 -13.46 -28.22
N SER A 173 -7.55 -12.82 -28.41
CA SER A 173 -6.69 -13.04 -29.57
C SER A 173 -5.25 -13.32 -29.12
N ALA A 174 -4.58 -14.24 -29.80
CA ALA A 174 -3.19 -14.58 -29.57
C ALA A 174 -2.44 -14.81 -30.89
N THR A 175 -1.14 -14.56 -30.86
CA THR A 175 -0.22 -14.94 -31.95
C THR A 175 0.85 -15.89 -31.46
N SER A 176 1.29 -16.84 -32.31
CA SER A 176 2.37 -17.78 -31.97
C SER A 176 3.69 -17.06 -31.61
N ARG A 177 3.87 -15.82 -32.09
CA ARG A 177 5.03 -14.96 -31.80
C ARG A 177 4.52 -13.61 -31.31
N PHE A 178 4.97 -13.21 -30.12
CA PHE A 178 4.60 -11.92 -29.51
C PHE A 178 5.70 -11.43 -28.57
N ALA A 179 5.73 -10.12 -28.32
CA ALA A 179 6.49 -9.49 -27.27
C ALA A 179 5.53 -9.03 -26.17
N ALA A 180 5.81 -9.38 -24.91
CA ALA A 180 5.05 -8.89 -23.77
C ALA A 180 5.79 -7.72 -23.12
N LEU A 181 5.12 -6.57 -23.02
CA LEU A 181 5.66 -5.41 -22.35
C LEU A 181 5.55 -5.59 -20.83
N ASP A 182 6.51 -5.05 -20.11
CA ASP A 182 6.53 -5.08 -18.65
C ASP A 182 5.63 -3.96 -18.06
N THR A 183 4.35 -4.06 -18.38
CA THR A 183 3.26 -3.20 -17.89
C THR A 183 2.42 -3.96 -16.86
N TRP A 184 1.58 -3.26 -16.10
CA TRP A 184 0.68 -3.87 -15.10
C TRP A 184 -0.23 -4.96 -15.70
N SER A 185 -0.62 -4.83 -16.97
CA SER A 185 -1.49 -5.77 -17.69
C SER A 185 -0.73 -6.73 -18.60
N ARG A 186 0.62 -6.69 -18.64
CA ARG A 186 1.46 -7.46 -19.59
C ARG A 186 0.98 -7.27 -21.03
N LEU A 187 0.89 -6.00 -21.45
CA LEU A 187 0.43 -5.67 -22.82
C LEU A 187 1.25 -6.43 -23.85
N THR A 188 0.56 -7.21 -24.69
CA THR A 188 1.20 -7.99 -25.76
C THR A 188 1.22 -7.24 -27.08
N ILE A 189 2.39 -7.21 -27.73
CA ILE A 189 2.58 -6.75 -29.08
C ILE A 189 2.68 -8.00 -29.96
N ASN A 190 1.67 -8.19 -30.80
CA ASN A 190 1.61 -9.31 -31.73
C ASN A 190 2.63 -9.08 -32.87
N LEU A 191 3.33 -10.15 -33.28
CA LEU A 191 4.38 -10.07 -34.30
C LEU A 191 3.92 -10.66 -35.63
N PRO A 192 4.41 -10.12 -36.77
CA PRO A 192 4.07 -10.65 -38.11
C PRO A 192 4.63 -12.06 -38.33
N PHE A 193 4.17 -12.70 -39.40
CA PHE A 193 4.54 -14.09 -39.79
C PHE A 193 4.25 -15.10 -38.68
N SER A 194 3.06 -15.02 -38.10
CA SER A 194 2.61 -15.82 -36.97
C SER A 194 1.37 -16.66 -37.33
N LYS A 195 0.97 -17.57 -36.47
CA LYS A 195 -0.41 -18.09 -36.41
C LYS A 195 -1.21 -17.16 -35.52
N LEU A 196 -2.19 -16.46 -36.08
CA LEU A 196 -3.08 -15.53 -35.36
C LEU A 196 -4.40 -16.25 -35.10
N VAL A 197 -4.77 -16.33 -33.83
CA VAL A 197 -5.98 -17.02 -33.36
C VAL A 197 -6.93 -16.03 -32.74
N TYR A 198 -8.21 -16.13 -33.07
CA TYR A 198 -9.33 -15.42 -32.47
C TYR A 198 -10.28 -16.41 -31.84
N VAL A 199 -10.58 -16.23 -30.56
CA VAL A 199 -11.48 -17.10 -29.78
C VAL A 199 -12.60 -16.27 -29.19
N VAL A 200 -13.83 -16.79 -29.30
CA VAL A 200 -15.05 -16.23 -28.69
C VAL A 200 -15.56 -17.19 -27.66
N GLY A 201 -15.80 -16.70 -26.46
CA GLY A 201 -16.46 -17.44 -25.38
C GLY A 201 -17.99 -17.36 -25.45
N PRO A 202 -18.68 -18.03 -24.52
CA PRO A 202 -20.14 -17.99 -24.42
C PRO A 202 -20.62 -16.57 -24.02
N SER A 203 -21.80 -16.20 -24.53
CA SER A 203 -22.46 -14.94 -24.21
C SER A 203 -22.99 -14.94 -22.78
N ILE A 204 -22.78 -13.86 -22.04
CA ILE A 204 -23.24 -13.69 -20.65
C ILE A 204 -24.34 -12.64 -20.61
N HIS A 205 -25.49 -13.01 -20.09
CA HIS A 205 -26.64 -12.14 -19.93
C HIS A 205 -26.80 -11.70 -18.50
N VAL A 206 -27.10 -10.40 -18.28
CA VAL A 206 -27.35 -9.82 -16.97
C VAL A 206 -28.76 -9.29 -16.92
N ALA A 207 -29.56 -9.78 -15.98
CA ALA A 207 -30.96 -9.35 -15.83
C ALA A 207 -31.02 -7.85 -15.46
N SER A 208 -32.08 -7.15 -15.94
CA SER A 208 -32.24 -5.71 -15.69
C SER A 208 -32.50 -5.36 -14.21
N ASP A 209 -33.03 -6.32 -13.46
CA ASP A 209 -33.36 -6.28 -12.03
C ASP A 209 -32.28 -6.94 -11.14
N ALA A 210 -31.13 -7.33 -11.73
CA ALA A 210 -30.02 -7.95 -10.99
C ALA A 210 -29.60 -7.12 -9.78
N ASP A 211 -29.61 -7.71 -8.60
CA ASP A 211 -29.12 -7.16 -7.37
C ASP A 211 -27.57 -7.14 -7.29
N GLU A 212 -27.00 -6.71 -6.20
CA GLU A 212 -25.55 -6.62 -6.02
C GLU A 212 -24.88 -8.01 -6.05
N ALA A 213 -25.53 -9.03 -5.49
CA ALA A 213 -25.01 -10.40 -5.48
C ALA A 213 -25.03 -11.01 -6.90
N ALA A 214 -26.10 -10.82 -7.65
CA ALA A 214 -26.21 -11.25 -9.04
C ALA A 214 -25.21 -10.53 -9.96
N LEU A 215 -24.96 -9.24 -9.73
CA LEU A 215 -23.93 -8.48 -10.46
C LEU A 215 -22.51 -9.00 -10.14
N GLU A 216 -22.21 -9.35 -8.90
CA GLU A 216 -20.92 -9.92 -8.53
C GLU A 216 -20.74 -11.33 -9.12
N ALA A 217 -21.80 -12.15 -9.13
CA ALA A 217 -21.78 -13.46 -9.79
C ALA A 217 -21.51 -13.33 -11.31
N ALA A 218 -22.21 -12.42 -11.99
CA ALA A 218 -21.97 -12.14 -13.40
C ALA A 218 -20.55 -11.59 -13.67
N ARG A 219 -20.03 -10.74 -12.78
CA ARG A 219 -18.65 -10.24 -12.85
C ARG A 219 -17.63 -11.39 -12.77
N ALA A 220 -17.83 -12.30 -11.81
CA ALA A 220 -16.97 -13.49 -11.67
C ALA A 220 -17.07 -14.41 -12.90
N GLU A 221 -18.24 -14.53 -13.51
CA GLU A 221 -18.44 -15.30 -14.73
C GLU A 221 -17.71 -14.67 -15.93
N VAL A 222 -17.77 -13.35 -16.11
CA VAL A 222 -17.00 -12.62 -17.12
C VAL A 222 -15.50 -12.88 -16.95
N GLU A 223 -14.99 -12.79 -15.71
CA GLU A 223 -13.59 -13.06 -15.36
C GLU A 223 -13.19 -14.50 -15.73
N ARG A 224 -14.01 -15.49 -15.35
CA ARG A 224 -13.78 -16.89 -15.65
C ARG A 224 -13.71 -17.17 -17.15
N TYR A 225 -14.69 -16.70 -17.92
CA TYR A 225 -14.73 -16.94 -19.36
C TYR A 225 -13.64 -16.18 -20.13
N LEU A 226 -13.28 -14.96 -19.73
CA LEU A 226 -12.16 -14.26 -20.34
C LEU A 226 -10.82 -14.99 -20.12
N ASN A 227 -10.63 -15.57 -18.94
CA ASN A 227 -9.41 -16.35 -18.66
C ASN A 227 -9.37 -17.63 -19.49
N LEU A 228 -10.49 -18.39 -19.55
CA LEU A 228 -10.58 -19.60 -20.37
C LEU A 228 -10.40 -19.32 -21.86
N THR A 229 -11.06 -18.28 -22.37
CA THR A 229 -10.98 -17.84 -23.77
C THR A 229 -9.55 -17.42 -24.14
N THR A 230 -8.87 -16.72 -23.21
CA THR A 230 -7.47 -16.32 -23.39
C THR A 230 -6.54 -17.54 -23.42
N GLN A 231 -6.66 -18.44 -22.43
CA GLN A 231 -5.88 -19.68 -22.41
C GLN A 231 -6.04 -20.43 -23.73
N ARG A 232 -7.28 -20.63 -24.17
CA ARG A 232 -7.59 -21.34 -25.44
C ARG A 232 -6.96 -20.68 -26.65
N ALA A 233 -6.95 -19.33 -26.70
CA ALA A 233 -6.32 -18.59 -27.81
C ALA A 233 -4.82 -18.85 -27.89
N TYR A 234 -4.12 -18.85 -26.75
CA TYR A 234 -2.69 -19.11 -26.69
C TYR A 234 -2.35 -20.59 -26.99
N ASP A 235 -3.12 -21.54 -26.49
CA ASP A 235 -2.96 -22.98 -26.77
C ASP A 235 -3.09 -23.25 -28.26
N LEU A 236 -4.13 -22.72 -28.90
CA LEU A 236 -4.34 -22.84 -30.34
C LEU A 236 -3.25 -22.13 -31.17
N ALA A 237 -2.73 -21.02 -30.66
CA ALA A 237 -1.63 -20.32 -31.30
C ALA A 237 -0.29 -21.10 -31.18
N GLY A 238 -0.19 -22.04 -30.25
CA GLY A 238 1.06 -22.72 -29.90
C GLY A 238 2.04 -21.79 -29.15
N ALA A 239 1.51 -20.92 -28.28
CA ALA A 239 2.25 -19.91 -27.56
C ALA A 239 2.06 -20.05 -26.05
N ASP A 240 3.11 -19.78 -25.27
CA ASP A 240 3.02 -19.83 -23.81
C ASP A 240 2.26 -18.63 -23.24
N VAL A 241 1.02 -18.87 -22.77
CA VAL A 241 0.17 -17.86 -22.16
C VAL A 241 0.80 -17.22 -20.93
N ARG A 242 1.66 -17.92 -20.18
CA ARG A 242 2.33 -17.39 -18.98
C ARG A 242 3.19 -16.19 -19.29
N ARG A 243 3.77 -16.10 -20.47
CA ARG A 243 4.54 -14.94 -20.94
C ARG A 243 3.66 -13.68 -21.13
N ALA A 244 2.39 -13.86 -21.47
CA ALA A 244 1.41 -12.81 -21.71
C ALA A 244 0.50 -12.55 -20.49
N THR A 245 0.51 -13.45 -19.52
CA THR A 245 -0.28 -13.30 -18.31
C THR A 245 0.52 -12.46 -17.33
N PRO A 246 -0.05 -11.35 -16.79
CA PRO A 246 0.50 -10.75 -15.59
C PRO A 246 0.59 -11.88 -14.57
N MET A 247 1.68 -11.96 -13.83
CA MET A 247 1.78 -12.96 -12.77
C MET A 247 0.58 -12.76 -11.84
N LEU A 248 -0.44 -13.56 -12.04
CA LEU A 248 -1.58 -13.60 -11.15
C LEU A 248 -1.12 -14.23 -9.85
N ALA A 249 -1.56 -13.64 -8.80
CA ALA A 249 -1.24 -13.89 -7.42
C ALA A 249 -1.37 -15.35 -6.93
N ASN A 250 -1.73 -16.33 -7.72
CA ASN A 250 -2.10 -17.67 -7.26
C ASN A 250 -1.40 -18.85 -7.96
N ASP A 251 -0.39 -18.63 -8.79
CA ASP A 251 0.39 -19.76 -9.29
C ASP A 251 1.50 -20.12 -8.28
N ARG A 252 1.07 -20.75 -7.17
CA ARG A 252 1.99 -21.33 -6.16
C ARG A 252 2.87 -22.45 -6.72
N SER A 253 2.55 -22.98 -7.90
CA SER A 253 3.26 -24.12 -8.52
C SER A 253 4.53 -23.72 -9.27
N ALA A 254 4.66 -22.46 -9.66
CA ALA A 254 5.86 -22.01 -10.38
C ALA A 254 7.04 -21.79 -9.41
N PRO A 255 8.23 -22.36 -9.65
CA PRO A 255 9.38 -22.13 -8.81
C PRO A 255 9.75 -20.63 -8.78
N PRO A 256 10.34 -20.14 -7.67
CA PRO A 256 10.81 -18.77 -7.59
C PRO A 256 11.83 -18.45 -8.69
N ALA A 257 11.83 -17.21 -9.17
CA ALA A 257 12.79 -16.77 -10.18
C ALA A 257 14.23 -16.95 -9.67
N ALA A 258 15.09 -17.51 -10.51
CA ALA A 258 16.50 -17.72 -10.16
C ALA A 258 17.22 -16.38 -9.86
N PRO A 259 18.14 -16.34 -8.89
CA PRO A 259 18.97 -15.16 -8.63
C PRO A 259 19.77 -14.74 -9.86
N ASP A 260 19.71 -13.46 -10.22
CA ASP A 260 20.54 -12.91 -11.29
C ASP A 260 22.02 -12.73 -10.85
N ALA A 261 22.87 -12.31 -11.78
CA ALA A 261 24.29 -12.10 -11.52
C ALA A 261 24.53 -11.07 -10.39
N ARG A 262 23.69 -10.03 -10.27
CA ARG A 262 23.84 -8.97 -9.25
C ARG A 262 23.53 -9.51 -7.85
N LEU A 263 22.53 -10.36 -7.71
CA LEU A 263 22.22 -11.02 -6.42
C LEU A 263 23.33 -12.01 -6.03
N ARG A 264 23.90 -12.73 -6.99
CA ARG A 264 25.05 -13.62 -6.74
C ARG A 264 26.28 -12.82 -6.30
N ILE A 265 26.56 -11.69 -6.95
CA ILE A 265 27.64 -10.77 -6.56
C ILE A 265 27.41 -10.23 -5.15
N TYR A 266 26.16 -9.81 -4.83
CA TYR A 266 25.81 -9.34 -3.49
C TYR A 266 26.09 -10.41 -2.44
N ARG A 267 25.59 -11.65 -2.63
CA ARG A 267 25.84 -12.78 -1.70
C ARG A 267 27.35 -13.03 -1.53
N GLY A 268 28.11 -13.08 -2.62
CA GLY A 268 29.56 -13.26 -2.57
C GLY A 268 30.27 -12.14 -1.82
N ALA A 269 29.89 -10.87 -2.04
CA ALA A 269 30.44 -9.74 -1.33
C ALA A 269 30.13 -9.80 0.18
N MET A 270 28.90 -10.15 0.57
CA MET A 270 28.51 -10.29 1.97
C MET A 270 29.25 -11.46 2.65
N SER A 271 29.48 -12.58 1.96
CA SER A 271 30.31 -13.68 2.45
C SER A 271 31.77 -13.25 2.64
N LEU A 272 32.33 -12.51 1.68
CA LEU A 272 33.70 -12.00 1.76
C LEU A 272 33.88 -10.98 2.91
N MET A 273 32.89 -10.17 3.18
CA MET A 273 32.92 -9.18 4.28
C MET A 273 32.69 -9.79 5.67
N ARG A 274 32.31 -11.05 5.77
CA ARG A 274 32.02 -11.76 7.03
C ARG A 274 33.12 -11.62 8.11
N PRO A 275 34.44 -11.72 7.79
CA PRO A 275 35.49 -11.55 8.81
C PRO A 275 35.49 -10.18 9.47
N LEU A 276 34.94 -9.15 8.81
CA LEU A 276 34.86 -7.80 9.35
C LEU A 276 33.65 -7.59 10.29
N ALA A 277 32.70 -8.52 10.29
CA ALA A 277 31.48 -8.41 11.10
C ALA A 277 31.74 -8.24 12.60
N PRO A 278 32.68 -8.98 13.27
CA PRO A 278 32.99 -8.76 14.67
C PRO A 278 33.52 -7.36 14.97
N LEU A 279 34.31 -6.80 14.07
CA LEU A 279 34.82 -5.43 14.20
C LEU A 279 33.69 -4.39 14.07
N LEU A 280 32.82 -4.55 13.08
CA LEU A 280 31.63 -3.71 12.91
C LEU A 280 30.76 -3.71 14.18
N LEU A 281 30.49 -4.91 14.74
CA LEU A 281 29.66 -5.05 15.95
C LEU A 281 30.32 -4.37 17.16
N ARG A 282 31.66 -4.51 17.34
CA ARG A 282 32.38 -3.81 18.43
C ARG A 282 32.28 -2.28 18.31
N VAL A 283 32.39 -1.75 17.09
CA VAL A 283 32.21 -0.31 16.86
C VAL A 283 30.79 0.12 17.24
N ARG A 284 29.77 -0.63 16.82
CA ARG A 284 28.37 -0.34 17.13
C ARG A 284 28.06 -0.44 18.64
N GLU A 285 28.70 -1.39 19.33
CA GLU A 285 28.62 -1.53 20.80
C GLU A 285 29.12 -0.27 21.53
N ARG A 286 30.25 0.32 21.09
CA ARG A 286 30.77 1.57 21.67
C ARG A 286 29.76 2.73 21.58
N TYR A 287 28.87 2.71 20.60
CA TYR A 287 27.78 3.68 20.44
C TYR A 287 26.44 3.24 21.08
N GLY A 288 26.44 2.20 21.91
CA GLY A 288 25.22 1.70 22.57
C GLY A 288 24.15 1.09 21.62
N LYS A 289 24.56 0.75 20.39
CA LYS A 289 23.63 0.25 19.34
C LYS A 289 23.55 -1.28 19.28
N GLU A 290 24.36 -2.00 20.05
CA GLU A 290 24.38 -3.47 20.12
C GLU A 290 24.49 -3.91 21.58
N ASP A 291 23.98 -5.11 21.87
CA ASP A 291 24.13 -5.77 23.18
C ASP A 291 25.34 -6.73 23.15
N PRO A 292 26.40 -6.46 23.93
CA PRO A 292 27.60 -7.29 23.95
C PRO A 292 27.33 -8.74 24.33
N ARG A 293 26.35 -9.00 25.23
CA ARG A 293 26.01 -10.33 25.71
C ARG A 293 25.30 -11.17 24.64
N ARG A 294 24.60 -10.52 23.71
CA ARG A 294 23.82 -11.15 22.64
C ARG A 294 24.46 -11.05 21.25
N ARG A 295 25.73 -10.66 21.17
CA ARG A 295 26.51 -10.57 19.92
C ARG A 295 26.48 -11.86 19.08
N PRO A 296 26.55 -13.10 19.65
CA PRO A 296 26.47 -14.33 18.86
C PRO A 296 25.23 -14.41 17.97
N GLU A 297 24.09 -13.84 18.38
CA GLU A 297 22.84 -13.84 17.62
C GLU A 297 23.00 -13.09 16.27
N ARG A 298 23.76 -11.98 16.28
CA ARG A 298 24.09 -11.22 15.06
C ARG A 298 24.95 -12.01 14.06
N LEU A 299 25.62 -13.05 14.51
CA LEU A 299 26.43 -13.98 13.72
C LEU A 299 25.68 -15.29 13.41
N GLY A 300 24.35 -15.29 13.58
CA GLY A 300 23.47 -16.41 13.29
C GLY A 300 23.49 -17.53 14.33
N ARG A 301 24.09 -17.33 15.50
CA ARG A 301 24.11 -18.31 16.60
C ARG A 301 23.01 -17.98 17.61
N ALA A 302 22.06 -18.89 17.77
CA ALA A 302 21.00 -18.72 18.76
C ALA A 302 21.55 -18.79 20.19
N THR A 303 20.96 -18.04 21.09
CA THR A 303 21.22 -18.07 22.54
C THR A 303 20.14 -18.82 23.32
N ALA A 304 19.04 -19.18 22.66
CA ALA A 304 17.95 -19.96 23.22
C ALA A 304 17.73 -21.26 22.43
N ALA A 305 17.17 -22.27 23.07
CA ALA A 305 16.75 -23.49 22.40
C ALA A 305 15.51 -23.26 21.54
N ARG A 306 15.42 -23.97 20.42
CA ARG A 306 14.21 -23.98 19.60
C ARG A 306 13.06 -24.66 20.37
N PRO A 307 11.87 -24.02 20.47
CA PRO A 307 10.72 -24.68 21.06
C PRO A 307 10.26 -25.86 20.19
N GLU A 308 9.64 -26.84 20.82
CA GLU A 308 8.98 -27.93 20.10
C GLU A 308 7.76 -27.44 19.32
N GLY A 309 7.36 -28.19 18.30
CA GLY A 309 6.19 -27.89 17.50
C GLY A 309 6.40 -26.83 16.42
N MET A 310 5.33 -26.12 16.05
CA MET A 310 5.34 -25.11 15.01
C MET A 310 5.96 -23.80 15.47
N LEU A 311 6.74 -23.19 14.58
CA LEU A 311 7.41 -21.92 14.84
C LEU A 311 7.18 -20.93 13.69
N ALA A 312 6.54 -19.81 13.96
CA ALA A 312 6.55 -18.66 13.05
C ALA A 312 7.69 -17.72 13.41
N TRP A 313 8.47 -17.33 12.41
CA TRP A 313 9.49 -16.30 12.55
C TRP A 313 8.94 -14.95 12.06
N VAL A 314 8.92 -13.94 12.93
CA VAL A 314 8.52 -12.57 12.61
C VAL A 314 9.73 -11.65 12.72
N HIS A 315 10.00 -10.86 11.71
CA HIS A 315 11.09 -9.88 11.68
C HIS A 315 10.56 -8.44 11.67
N ALA A 316 10.97 -7.64 12.66
CA ALA A 316 10.65 -6.22 12.80
C ALA A 316 11.90 -5.44 13.25
N ALA A 317 12.49 -4.63 12.38
CA ALA A 317 13.82 -4.02 12.64
C ALA A 317 13.79 -2.90 13.68
N SER A 318 12.70 -2.13 13.76
CA SER A 318 12.58 -0.92 14.57
C SER A 318 11.49 -1.03 15.65
N VAL A 319 11.50 -0.12 16.63
CA VAL A 319 10.45 -0.01 17.66
C VAL A 319 9.06 0.16 17.05
N GLY A 320 8.95 1.00 15.99
CA GLY A 320 7.67 1.24 15.32
C GLY A 320 7.11 0.01 14.60
N GLU A 321 7.98 -0.80 14.00
CA GLU A 321 7.60 -2.07 13.37
C GLU A 321 7.26 -3.13 14.42
N THR A 322 8.07 -3.21 15.50
CA THR A 322 7.80 -4.11 16.64
C THR A 322 6.40 -3.85 17.21
N ASN A 323 6.07 -2.59 17.50
CA ASN A 323 4.75 -2.23 18.00
C ASN A 323 3.62 -2.57 17.00
N ALA A 324 3.87 -2.48 15.70
CA ALA A 324 2.88 -2.80 14.67
C ALA A 324 2.61 -4.31 14.55
N VAL A 325 3.60 -5.17 14.83
CA VAL A 325 3.45 -6.63 14.68
C VAL A 325 3.09 -7.36 15.98
N LEU A 326 3.29 -6.74 17.14
CA LEU A 326 2.89 -7.35 18.41
C LEU A 326 1.42 -7.80 18.44
N PRO A 327 0.43 -6.99 18.01
CA PRO A 327 -0.96 -7.45 17.92
C PRO A 327 -1.16 -8.61 16.93
N VAL A 328 -0.37 -8.65 15.84
CA VAL A 328 -0.41 -9.79 14.90
C VAL A 328 0.11 -11.05 15.55
N ILE A 329 1.20 -10.97 16.32
CA ILE A 329 1.76 -12.09 17.10
C ILE A 329 0.73 -12.58 18.12
N GLU A 330 0.11 -11.67 18.87
CA GLU A 330 -0.95 -12.00 19.83
C GLU A 330 -2.13 -12.71 19.15
N GLY A 331 -2.60 -12.18 18.02
CA GLY A 331 -3.69 -12.78 17.23
C GLY A 331 -3.36 -14.17 16.68
N LEU A 332 -2.12 -14.38 16.21
CA LEU A 332 -1.66 -15.71 15.77
C LEU A 332 -1.61 -16.71 16.93
N CYS A 333 -1.07 -16.31 18.08
CA CYS A 333 -1.01 -17.16 19.28
C CYS A 333 -2.40 -17.49 19.85
N GLN A 334 -3.36 -16.57 19.76
CA GLN A 334 -4.75 -16.81 20.14
C GLN A 334 -5.46 -17.79 19.20
N ALA A 335 -5.27 -17.60 17.88
CA ALA A 335 -5.87 -18.46 16.86
C ALA A 335 -5.25 -19.87 16.82
N ARG A 336 -3.96 -19.99 17.16
CA ARG A 336 -3.18 -21.25 17.16
C ARG A 336 -2.40 -21.40 18.47
N PRO A 337 -3.00 -22.01 19.49
CA PRO A 337 -2.36 -22.22 20.79
C PRO A 337 -1.12 -23.14 20.75
N ASP A 338 -0.96 -23.92 19.68
CA ASP A 338 0.19 -24.80 19.40
C ASP A 338 1.37 -24.09 18.71
N LEU A 339 1.18 -22.82 18.33
CA LEU A 339 2.19 -22.02 17.63
C LEU A 339 3.10 -21.28 18.62
N SER A 340 4.40 -21.45 18.45
CA SER A 340 5.43 -20.56 19.03
C SER A 340 5.82 -19.49 18.04
N VAL A 341 6.19 -18.30 18.53
CA VAL A 341 6.65 -17.21 17.67
C VAL A 341 8.06 -16.76 18.07
N LEU A 342 8.95 -16.68 17.11
CA LEU A 342 10.25 -16.04 17.23
C LEU A 342 10.17 -14.63 16.65
N LEU A 343 10.26 -13.59 17.49
CA LEU A 343 10.42 -12.22 17.03
C LEU A 343 11.90 -11.86 16.92
N THR A 344 12.33 -11.40 15.75
CA THR A 344 13.68 -10.85 15.60
C THR A 344 13.65 -9.34 15.41
N THR A 345 14.56 -8.62 16.09
CA THR A 345 14.70 -7.16 15.96
C THR A 345 16.11 -6.73 15.59
N GLY A 346 16.25 -5.47 15.14
CA GLY A 346 17.53 -4.88 14.71
C GLY A 346 18.22 -3.95 15.71
N THR A 347 17.52 -3.53 16.80
CA THR A 347 18.02 -2.52 17.75
C THR A 347 17.80 -2.91 19.20
N VAL A 348 18.63 -2.37 20.11
CA VAL A 348 18.53 -2.60 21.56
C VAL A 348 17.19 -2.10 22.11
N THR A 349 16.70 -0.96 21.64
CA THR A 349 15.42 -0.39 22.06
C THR A 349 14.24 -1.26 21.62
N SER A 350 14.26 -1.82 20.41
CA SER A 350 13.23 -2.76 19.94
C SER A 350 13.23 -4.07 20.74
N ALA A 351 14.42 -4.57 21.10
CA ALA A 351 14.59 -5.72 21.98
C ALA A 351 13.99 -5.48 23.36
N GLY A 352 14.17 -4.28 23.92
CA GLY A 352 13.56 -3.88 25.19
C GLY A 352 12.03 -3.83 25.13
N VAL A 353 11.44 -3.39 24.00
CA VAL A 353 9.98 -3.45 23.80
C VAL A 353 9.50 -4.91 23.70
N ALA A 354 10.19 -5.72 22.92
CA ALA A 354 9.89 -7.14 22.80
C ALA A 354 9.92 -7.85 24.15
N GLY A 355 10.97 -7.64 24.95
CA GLY A 355 11.13 -8.28 26.25
C GLY A 355 10.04 -7.94 27.27
N ARG A 356 9.36 -6.80 27.12
CA ARG A 356 8.26 -6.39 28.01
C ARG A 356 6.87 -6.78 27.54
N ARG A 357 6.68 -7.05 26.24
CA ARG A 357 5.36 -7.14 25.63
C ARG A 357 5.09 -8.45 24.90
N LEU A 358 6.10 -9.28 24.66
CA LEU A 358 5.88 -10.57 24.01
C LEU A 358 5.09 -11.51 24.93
N PRO A 359 4.12 -12.28 24.38
CA PRO A 359 3.47 -13.38 25.11
C PRO A 359 4.48 -14.42 25.59
N GLU A 360 4.15 -15.18 26.66
CA GLU A 360 5.06 -16.15 27.29
C GLU A 360 5.62 -17.23 26.37
N ARG A 361 4.87 -17.62 25.32
CA ARG A 361 5.31 -18.61 24.31
C ARG A 361 6.16 -18.04 23.18
N CYS A 362 6.46 -16.75 23.24
CA CYS A 362 7.21 -16.06 22.21
C CYS A 362 8.64 -15.82 22.65
N LEU A 363 9.55 -15.97 21.72
CA LEU A 363 10.98 -15.77 21.93
C LEU A 363 11.44 -14.51 21.18
N HIS A 364 12.48 -13.89 21.70
CA HIS A 364 13.13 -12.77 21.03
C HIS A 364 14.60 -13.07 20.76
N GLN A 365 15.05 -12.76 19.53
CA GLN A 365 16.46 -12.79 19.14
C GLN A 365 16.80 -11.56 18.29
N TYR A 366 18.05 -11.11 18.31
CA TYR A 366 18.52 -10.15 17.31
C TYR A 366 18.63 -10.82 15.95
N VAL A 367 18.17 -10.12 14.89
CA VAL A 367 18.30 -10.61 13.51
C VAL A 367 19.80 -10.78 13.16
N PRO A 368 20.21 -11.86 12.49
CA PRO A 368 21.58 -11.99 12.02
C PRO A 368 21.92 -10.94 10.97
N LEU A 369 23.21 -10.61 10.84
CA LEU A 369 23.69 -9.81 9.72
C LEU A 369 23.41 -10.55 8.40
N ASP A 370 23.11 -9.83 7.32
CA ASP A 370 22.63 -10.39 6.05
C ASP A 370 23.75 -11.03 5.21
N ALA A 371 24.50 -11.96 5.80
CA ALA A 371 25.45 -12.83 5.11
C ALA A 371 24.86 -14.23 4.97
N PRO A 372 25.05 -14.93 3.83
CA PRO A 372 24.48 -16.26 3.59
C PRO A 372 24.76 -17.25 4.72
N GLU A 373 25.98 -17.29 5.24
CA GLU A 373 26.39 -18.25 6.27
C GLU A 373 25.77 -17.94 7.65
N TYR A 374 25.48 -16.67 7.93
CA TYR A 374 24.79 -16.29 9.17
C TYR A 374 23.29 -16.58 9.06
N ALA A 375 22.70 -16.30 7.89
CA ALA A 375 21.32 -16.66 7.59
C ALA A 375 21.12 -18.19 7.64
N ALA A 376 22.04 -18.96 7.06
CA ALA A 376 21.99 -20.41 7.09
C ALA A 376 22.02 -20.94 8.54
N LYS A 377 22.99 -20.52 9.37
CA LYS A 377 23.08 -20.94 10.78
C LYS A 377 21.83 -20.61 11.57
N PHE A 378 21.27 -19.44 11.35
CA PHE A 378 20.03 -19.00 11.99
C PHE A 378 18.87 -19.92 11.59
N LEU A 379 18.69 -20.18 10.31
CA LEU A 379 17.60 -20.99 9.79
C LEU A 379 17.77 -22.49 10.13
N ASP A 380 18.98 -23.00 10.18
CA ASP A 380 19.27 -24.40 10.55
C ASP A 380 18.95 -24.67 12.02
N HIS A 381 19.11 -23.65 12.91
CA HIS A 381 18.73 -23.75 14.30
C HIS A 381 17.22 -23.60 14.49
N TRP A 382 16.63 -22.51 13.96
CA TRP A 382 15.22 -22.16 14.25
C TRP A 382 14.22 -22.95 13.41
N ARG A 383 14.55 -23.32 12.17
CA ARG A 383 13.70 -24.09 11.25
C ARG A 383 12.23 -23.62 11.29
N PRO A 384 11.95 -22.35 10.96
CA PRO A 384 10.59 -21.82 11.04
C PRO A 384 9.67 -22.49 10.00
N ASP A 385 8.40 -22.63 10.36
CA ASP A 385 7.33 -23.11 9.46
C ASP A 385 6.74 -21.98 8.61
N LEU A 386 6.91 -20.73 9.04
CA LEU A 386 6.51 -19.49 8.33
C LEU A 386 7.49 -18.38 8.69
N ALA A 387 7.88 -17.57 7.70
CA ALA A 387 8.69 -16.35 7.91
C ALA A 387 7.93 -15.10 7.49
N VAL A 388 7.81 -14.13 8.41
CA VAL A 388 7.06 -12.89 8.23
C VAL A 388 8.01 -11.71 8.35
N PHE A 389 8.17 -10.95 7.28
CA PHE A 389 8.94 -9.70 7.26
C PHE A 389 8.00 -8.49 7.33
N THR A 390 8.48 -7.37 7.89
CA THR A 390 7.67 -6.17 8.09
C THR A 390 8.09 -5.02 7.19
N GLU A 391 7.13 -4.22 6.77
CA GLU A 391 7.28 -2.93 6.06
C GLU A 391 8.20 -2.99 4.83
N SER A 392 9.44 -2.57 4.98
CA SER A 392 10.43 -2.49 3.89
C SER A 392 11.69 -3.31 4.19
N GLU A 393 11.62 -4.25 5.10
CA GLU A 393 12.72 -5.10 5.53
C GLU A 393 13.03 -6.17 4.48
N ILE A 394 13.79 -5.77 3.47
CA ILE A 394 14.19 -6.62 2.35
C ILE A 394 15.67 -6.96 2.49
N TRP A 395 15.96 -8.10 3.09
CA TRP A 395 17.29 -8.64 3.37
C TRP A 395 17.61 -9.78 2.39
N PRO A 396 18.42 -9.53 1.33
CA PRO A 396 18.54 -10.47 0.22
C PRO A 396 19.01 -11.88 0.63
N SER A 397 20.03 -11.99 1.49
CA SER A 397 20.54 -13.33 1.91
C SER A 397 19.53 -14.06 2.78
N LEU A 398 18.89 -13.37 3.74
CA LEU A 398 17.85 -13.97 4.58
C LEU A 398 16.66 -14.46 3.75
N ILE A 399 16.17 -13.67 2.81
CA ILE A 399 15.04 -14.02 1.94
C ILE A 399 15.40 -15.22 1.06
N LEU A 400 16.59 -15.22 0.44
CA LEU A 400 17.01 -16.30 -0.44
C LEU A 400 17.18 -17.60 0.34
N GLU A 401 17.92 -17.59 1.44
CA GLU A 401 18.15 -18.76 2.29
C GLU A 401 16.86 -19.35 2.87
N THR A 402 15.91 -18.48 3.26
CA THR A 402 14.59 -18.91 3.76
C THR A 402 13.79 -19.60 2.65
N SER A 403 13.71 -18.99 1.48
CA SER A 403 13.00 -19.54 0.33
C SER A 403 13.63 -20.84 -0.20
N GLU A 404 14.97 -20.92 -0.22
CA GLU A 404 15.71 -22.12 -0.64
C GLU A 404 15.48 -23.33 0.28
N ARG A 405 15.06 -23.09 1.54
CA ARG A 405 14.64 -24.14 2.50
C ARG A 405 13.13 -24.48 2.43
N GLY A 406 12.41 -23.89 1.48
CA GLY A 406 10.97 -24.14 1.31
C GLY A 406 10.09 -23.49 2.39
N VAL A 407 10.63 -22.56 3.19
CA VAL A 407 9.84 -21.85 4.20
C VAL A 407 9.00 -20.77 3.54
N PRO A 408 7.66 -20.75 3.71
CA PRO A 408 6.80 -19.72 3.19
C PRO A 408 7.21 -18.33 3.70
N LEU A 409 7.26 -17.35 2.81
CA LEU A 409 7.63 -15.96 3.10
C LEU A 409 6.42 -15.04 2.97
N ALA A 410 6.12 -14.27 4.00
CA ALA A 410 5.11 -13.21 3.98
C ALA A 410 5.76 -11.85 4.24
N LEU A 411 5.29 -10.80 3.56
CA LEU A 411 5.65 -9.42 3.86
C LEU A 411 4.40 -8.68 4.35
N VAL A 412 4.37 -8.28 5.61
CA VAL A 412 3.20 -7.63 6.25
C VAL A 412 3.42 -6.15 6.46
N ASN A 413 2.33 -5.39 6.53
CA ASN A 413 2.36 -3.93 6.62
C ASN A 413 3.25 -3.29 5.54
N ALA A 414 3.29 -3.93 4.36
CA ALA A 414 4.26 -3.65 3.31
C ALA A 414 4.18 -2.20 2.81
N ARG A 415 5.33 -1.51 2.85
CA ARG A 415 5.48 -0.13 2.36
C ARG A 415 6.82 0.07 1.68
N LEU A 416 6.82 0.95 0.68
CA LEU A 416 8.04 1.42 0.03
C LEU A 416 8.00 2.93 -0.10
N SER A 417 9.05 3.61 0.35
CA SER A 417 9.23 5.03 0.07
C SER A 417 9.36 5.24 -1.46
N HIS A 418 9.01 6.43 -1.93
CA HIS A 418 9.15 6.77 -3.35
C HIS A 418 10.60 6.60 -3.85
N ARG A 419 11.60 6.92 -3.01
CA ARG A 419 13.03 6.74 -3.30
C ARG A 419 13.40 5.25 -3.39
N SER A 420 12.96 4.44 -2.41
CA SER A 420 13.21 3.00 -2.39
C SER A 420 12.58 2.30 -3.59
N ARG A 421 11.32 2.61 -3.91
CA ARG A 421 10.62 2.07 -5.08
C ARG A 421 11.36 2.38 -6.39
N ARG A 422 11.82 3.62 -6.59
CA ARG A 422 12.62 3.99 -7.78
C ARG A 422 13.95 3.25 -7.84
N ARG A 423 14.61 3.04 -6.70
CA ARG A 423 15.86 2.27 -6.63
C ARG A 423 15.64 0.82 -7.05
N TRP A 424 14.60 0.15 -6.54
CA TRP A 424 14.25 -1.21 -6.91
C TRP A 424 13.81 -1.32 -8.38
N GLN A 425 13.04 -0.37 -8.89
CA GLN A 425 12.64 -0.34 -10.30
C GLN A 425 13.83 -0.19 -11.26
N ARG A 426 14.90 0.50 -10.85
CA ARG A 426 16.14 0.60 -11.65
C ARG A 426 16.96 -0.70 -11.60
N ASN A 427 16.78 -1.51 -10.57
CA ASN A 427 17.49 -2.77 -10.34
C ASN A 427 16.55 -3.99 -10.43
N LYS A 428 15.79 -4.08 -11.51
CA LYS A 428 14.78 -5.15 -11.71
C LYS A 428 15.36 -6.56 -11.59
N GLY A 429 16.59 -6.78 -12.05
CA GLY A 429 17.28 -8.07 -11.93
C GLY A 429 17.48 -8.52 -10.48
N MET A 430 17.65 -7.59 -9.53
CA MET A 430 17.65 -7.92 -8.10
C MET A 430 16.25 -7.95 -7.52
N ALA A 431 15.39 -7.02 -7.93
CA ALA A 431 14.05 -6.86 -7.34
C ALA A 431 13.17 -8.09 -7.63
N HIS A 432 13.04 -8.48 -8.90
CA HIS A 432 12.14 -9.55 -9.30
C HIS A 432 12.42 -10.88 -8.59
N PRO A 433 13.67 -11.41 -8.54
CA PRO A 433 13.94 -12.66 -7.83
C PRO A 433 13.72 -12.60 -6.32
N LEU A 434 13.81 -11.41 -5.69
CA LEU A 434 13.57 -11.25 -4.26
C LEU A 434 12.06 -11.17 -3.95
N PHE A 435 11.36 -10.24 -4.60
CA PHE A 435 9.93 -10.04 -4.34
C PHE A 435 9.07 -11.23 -4.81
N ASN A 436 9.53 -11.97 -5.80
CA ASN A 436 8.86 -13.18 -6.30
C ASN A 436 8.87 -14.36 -5.30
N ARG A 437 9.69 -14.31 -4.25
CA ARG A 437 9.77 -15.33 -3.20
C ARG A 437 8.74 -15.18 -2.10
N PHE A 438 8.16 -14.00 -1.98
CA PHE A 438 7.08 -13.82 -1.02
C PHE A 438 5.81 -14.50 -1.53
N GLU A 439 5.30 -15.45 -0.74
CA GLU A 439 4.00 -16.11 -0.99
C GLU A 439 2.85 -15.12 -0.91
N VAL A 440 2.98 -14.13 -0.03
CA VAL A 440 2.02 -13.03 0.10
C VAL A 440 2.70 -11.73 0.53
N VAL A 441 2.22 -10.62 -0.04
CA VAL A 441 2.60 -9.26 0.35
C VAL A 441 1.33 -8.51 0.75
N LEU A 442 1.21 -8.16 2.03
CA LEU A 442 0.09 -7.42 2.61
C LEU A 442 0.45 -5.94 2.68
N ALA A 443 0.01 -5.19 1.69
CA ALA A 443 0.36 -3.78 1.52
C ALA A 443 -0.60 -2.85 2.28
N GLN A 444 -0.08 -1.71 2.75
CA GLN A 444 -0.85 -0.71 3.51
C GLN A 444 -1.96 -0.02 2.67
N ASN A 445 -1.85 -0.01 1.36
CA ASN A 445 -2.86 0.56 0.45
C ASN A 445 -2.66 0.08 -0.99
N GLU A 446 -3.67 0.30 -1.84
CA GLU A 446 -3.69 -0.08 -3.26
C GLU A 446 -2.47 0.42 -4.06
N ARG A 447 -2.02 1.65 -3.80
CA ARG A 447 -0.88 2.24 -4.50
C ARG A 447 0.42 1.50 -4.19
N LEU A 448 0.60 1.06 -2.94
CA LEU A 448 1.76 0.27 -2.52
C LEU A 448 1.64 -1.15 -3.04
N ALA A 449 0.46 -1.75 -3.00
CA ALA A 449 0.20 -3.06 -3.57
C ALA A 449 0.63 -3.13 -5.04
N MET A 450 0.20 -2.17 -5.85
CA MET A 450 0.66 -2.05 -7.23
C MET A 450 2.18 -1.89 -7.35
N GLY A 451 2.79 -1.14 -6.43
CA GLY A 451 4.23 -0.95 -6.40
C GLY A 451 4.98 -2.27 -6.24
N PHE A 452 4.52 -3.16 -5.36
CA PHE A 452 5.11 -4.48 -5.14
C PHE A 452 4.85 -5.44 -6.31
N SER A 453 3.65 -5.43 -6.90
CA SER A 453 3.35 -6.23 -8.09
C SER A 453 4.28 -5.88 -9.27
N VAL A 454 4.57 -4.60 -9.49
CA VAL A 454 5.54 -4.15 -10.52
C VAL A 454 6.97 -4.63 -10.23
N LEU A 455 7.32 -4.87 -8.96
CA LEU A 455 8.62 -5.39 -8.55
C LEU A 455 8.71 -6.93 -8.63
N GLY A 456 7.61 -7.62 -8.94
CA GLY A 456 7.58 -9.07 -9.17
C GLY A 456 6.95 -9.88 -8.04
N ALA A 457 6.36 -9.25 -7.03
CA ALA A 457 5.60 -9.96 -6.00
C ALA A 457 4.37 -10.65 -6.62
N ARG A 458 4.14 -11.92 -6.26
CA ARG A 458 3.12 -12.79 -6.87
C ARG A 458 1.72 -12.53 -6.34
N ASN A 459 1.59 -12.53 -5.02
CA ASN A 459 0.32 -12.35 -4.33
C ASN A 459 0.38 -11.08 -3.49
N VAL A 460 -0.30 -10.01 -3.95
CA VAL A 460 -0.28 -8.72 -3.27
C VAL A 460 -1.69 -8.28 -2.94
N LEU A 461 -1.97 -8.16 -1.66
CA LEU A 461 -3.26 -7.73 -1.13
C LEU A 461 -3.12 -6.36 -0.47
N SER A 462 -4.13 -5.50 -0.65
CA SER A 462 -4.24 -4.24 0.07
C SER A 462 -5.11 -4.46 1.30
N VAL A 463 -4.49 -4.57 2.48
CA VAL A 463 -5.19 -4.90 3.73
C VAL A 463 -5.36 -3.72 4.67
N GLY A 464 -4.61 -2.63 4.49
CA GLY A 464 -4.58 -1.50 5.41
C GLY A 464 -3.26 -1.41 6.17
N ASN A 465 -3.19 -0.46 7.11
CA ASN A 465 -1.98 -0.20 7.89
C ASN A 465 -2.16 -0.70 9.34
N LEU A 466 -1.37 -1.69 9.75
CA LEU A 466 -1.39 -2.28 11.09
C LEU A 466 -1.24 -1.24 12.23
N LYS A 467 -0.53 -0.14 11.98
CA LYS A 467 -0.37 0.94 12.98
C LYS A 467 -1.69 1.64 13.30
N ILE A 468 -2.69 1.52 12.43
CA ILE A 468 -4.03 2.08 12.67
C ILE A 468 -4.80 1.17 13.63
N ASP A 469 -4.63 -0.13 13.52
CA ASP A 469 -5.31 -1.11 14.38
C ASP A 469 -4.58 -1.34 15.73
N ALA A 470 -3.38 -0.78 15.88
CA ALA A 470 -2.65 -0.87 17.14
C ALA A 470 -3.51 -0.33 18.30
N PRO A 471 -3.46 -0.95 19.49
CA PRO A 471 -4.18 -0.45 20.65
C PRO A 471 -3.74 0.99 20.98
N PRO A 472 -4.62 1.80 21.58
CA PRO A 472 -4.25 3.15 22.00
C PRO A 472 -3.07 3.08 23.00
N PRO A 473 -2.25 4.13 23.08
CA PRO A 473 -1.24 4.26 24.11
C PRO A 473 -1.87 4.04 25.51
N PRO A 474 -1.21 3.31 26.42
CA PRO A 474 -1.76 3.03 27.74
C PRO A 474 -1.93 4.32 28.56
N VAL A 475 -2.93 4.33 29.42
CA VAL A 475 -3.17 5.40 30.40
C VAL A 475 -2.68 4.92 31.78
N ASP A 476 -1.79 5.69 32.38
CA ASP A 476 -1.46 5.52 33.79
C ASP A 476 -2.52 6.27 34.63
N LEU A 477 -3.43 5.51 35.25
CA LEU A 477 -4.55 6.09 35.98
C LEU A 477 -4.11 6.86 37.23
N ALA A 478 -3.03 6.42 37.89
CA ALA A 478 -2.53 7.10 39.08
C ALA A 478 -1.91 8.47 38.69
N GLU A 479 -1.16 8.49 37.62
CA GLU A 479 -0.55 9.71 37.11
C GLU A 479 -1.59 10.66 36.46
N LEU A 480 -2.60 10.12 35.83
CA LEU A 480 -3.72 10.89 35.29
C LEU A 480 -4.44 11.68 36.41
N GLU A 481 -4.69 11.02 37.54
CA GLU A 481 -5.37 11.64 38.66
C GLU A 481 -4.50 12.73 39.31
N ARG A 482 -3.19 12.45 39.51
CA ARG A 482 -2.23 13.45 40.02
C ARG A 482 -2.17 14.69 39.12
N LEU A 483 -2.18 14.51 37.79
CA LEU A 483 -2.16 15.62 36.85
C LEU A 483 -3.48 16.38 36.84
N ARG A 484 -4.63 15.70 36.99
CA ARG A 484 -5.95 16.33 37.10
C ARG A 484 -6.07 17.20 38.34
N GLU A 485 -5.62 16.69 39.48
CA GLU A 485 -5.57 17.45 40.73
C GLU A 485 -4.66 18.69 40.59
N ALA A 486 -3.47 18.51 40.03
CA ALA A 486 -2.51 19.58 39.83
C ALA A 486 -3.01 20.68 38.87
N LEU A 487 -3.76 20.31 37.84
CA LEU A 487 -4.39 21.25 36.91
C LEU A 487 -5.67 21.90 37.46
N GLY A 488 -6.35 21.29 38.46
CA GLY A 488 -7.51 21.88 39.12
C GLY A 488 -8.68 22.16 38.17
N GLY A 489 -8.90 21.39 37.12
CA GLY A 489 -9.98 21.59 36.16
C GLY A 489 -9.75 22.74 35.16
N ARG A 490 -8.58 23.31 35.09
CA ARG A 490 -8.21 24.39 34.14
C ARG A 490 -8.41 23.94 32.69
N PRO A 491 -8.94 24.85 31.82
CA PRO A 491 -9.03 24.53 30.38
C PRO A 491 -7.66 24.44 29.77
N GLY A 492 -7.52 23.56 28.75
CA GLY A 492 -6.24 23.37 28.08
C GLY A 492 -6.31 22.40 26.90
N PHE A 493 -5.21 22.28 26.21
CA PHE A 493 -5.02 21.27 25.16
C PHE A 493 -3.60 20.70 25.23
N VAL A 494 -3.40 19.52 24.60
CA VAL A 494 -2.09 18.93 24.45
C VAL A 494 -1.54 19.13 23.04
N ALA A 495 -0.32 19.64 22.92
CA ALA A 495 0.46 19.63 21.68
C ALA A 495 1.40 18.44 21.72
N ALA A 496 1.04 17.36 21.02
CA ALA A 496 1.69 16.07 21.08
C ALA A 496 2.71 15.89 19.96
N SER A 497 3.91 15.39 20.31
CA SER A 497 4.99 15.08 19.37
C SER A 497 5.46 16.28 18.56
N THR A 498 5.67 17.42 19.25
CA THR A 498 6.13 18.67 18.63
C THR A 498 7.56 18.60 18.14
N HIS A 499 7.87 19.42 17.15
CA HIS A 499 9.19 19.59 16.56
C HIS A 499 9.64 21.05 16.66
N GLU A 500 10.94 21.25 16.50
CA GLU A 500 11.55 22.57 16.51
C GLU A 500 10.87 23.57 15.56
N GLY A 501 10.50 24.72 16.08
CA GLY A 501 9.74 25.75 15.40
C GLY A 501 8.23 25.69 15.63
N GLU A 502 7.69 24.60 16.17
CA GLU A 502 6.26 24.51 16.51
C GLU A 502 6.00 25.05 17.91
N GLU A 503 6.96 24.90 18.83
CA GLU A 503 6.78 25.30 20.22
C GLU A 503 6.58 26.82 20.38
N GLU A 504 7.22 27.65 19.55
CA GLU A 504 7.02 29.10 19.49
C GLU A 504 5.62 29.46 18.95
N ILE A 505 5.15 28.75 17.91
CA ILE A 505 3.79 28.94 17.37
C ILE A 505 2.75 28.57 18.42
N ILE A 506 2.97 27.50 19.18
CA ILE A 506 2.10 27.04 20.25
C ILE A 506 2.11 28.05 21.41
N ALA A 507 3.27 28.65 21.76
CA ALA A 507 3.39 29.67 22.77
C ALA A 507 2.61 30.95 22.40
N GLU A 508 2.64 31.35 21.14
CA GLU A 508 1.85 32.47 20.63
C GLU A 508 0.33 32.17 20.69
N ALA A 509 -0.08 30.98 20.30
CA ALA A 509 -1.46 30.53 20.42
C ALA A 509 -1.91 30.47 21.89
N HIS A 510 -1.06 30.01 22.81
CA HIS A 510 -1.31 30.01 24.25
C HIS A 510 -1.65 31.43 24.77
N ARG A 511 -0.89 32.46 24.37
CA ARG A 511 -1.13 33.83 24.80
C ARG A 511 -2.50 34.35 24.37
N GLU A 512 -2.98 33.99 23.18
CA GLU A 512 -4.32 34.33 22.72
C GLU A 512 -5.39 33.57 23.52
N LEU A 513 -5.17 32.29 23.79
CA LEU A 513 -6.11 31.47 24.57
C LEU A 513 -6.18 31.89 26.04
N ALA A 514 -5.06 32.27 26.66
CA ALA A 514 -5.02 32.76 28.04
C ALA A 514 -5.73 34.09 28.24
N ARG A 515 -5.93 34.89 27.18
CA ARG A 515 -6.78 36.10 27.22
C ARG A 515 -8.27 35.77 27.24
N THR A 516 -8.63 34.62 26.65
CA THR A 516 -10.03 34.19 26.49
C THR A 516 -10.48 33.29 27.66
N PHE A 517 -9.60 32.46 28.16
CA PHE A 517 -9.87 31.49 29.21
C PHE A 517 -8.96 31.73 30.41
N GLU A 518 -9.55 32.06 31.54
CA GLU A 518 -8.83 32.26 32.79
C GLU A 518 -8.11 30.94 33.19
N GLY A 519 -6.85 31.04 33.58
CA GLY A 519 -6.08 29.93 34.02
C GLY A 519 -5.75 28.88 32.95
N PHE A 520 -5.80 29.22 31.65
CA PHE A 520 -5.53 28.30 30.58
C PHE A 520 -4.13 27.64 30.71
N CYS A 521 -4.03 26.33 30.48
CA CYS A 521 -2.75 25.62 30.52
C CYS A 521 -2.50 24.82 29.23
N THR A 522 -1.38 25.06 28.59
CA THR A 522 -0.97 24.27 27.41
C THR A 522 0.01 23.17 27.83
N ILE A 523 -0.22 21.94 27.35
CA ILE A 523 0.69 20.83 27.57
C ILE A 523 1.47 20.61 26.28
N ILE A 524 2.81 20.60 26.35
CA ILE A 524 3.69 20.32 25.22
C ILE A 524 4.43 19.00 25.48
N ALA A 525 4.19 17.99 24.64
CA ALA A 525 4.92 16.73 24.65
C ALA A 525 5.82 16.66 23.40
N PRO A 526 7.13 16.94 23.53
CA PRO A 526 8.04 16.98 22.38
C PRO A 526 8.28 15.57 21.81
N ARG A 527 8.47 15.48 20.49
CA ARG A 527 8.83 14.22 19.81
C ARG A 527 10.16 13.65 20.31
N HIS A 528 11.05 14.52 20.72
CA HIS A 528 12.38 14.24 21.25
C HIS A 528 12.48 14.75 22.68
N PRO A 529 12.27 13.89 23.69
CA PRO A 529 12.27 14.29 25.10
C PRO A 529 13.54 15.03 25.56
N GLU A 530 14.68 14.69 24.99
CA GLU A 530 15.97 15.36 25.25
C GLU A 530 15.97 16.86 24.97
N ARG A 531 14.98 17.38 24.24
CA ARG A 531 14.79 18.81 23.98
C ARG A 531 14.03 19.54 25.11
N GLY A 532 13.48 18.81 26.07
CA GLY A 532 12.59 19.37 27.10
C GLY A 532 13.16 20.60 27.81
N THR A 533 14.44 20.54 28.24
CA THR A 533 15.10 21.66 28.91
C THR A 533 15.23 22.88 27.99
N ALA A 534 15.70 22.69 26.75
CA ALA A 534 15.83 23.79 25.79
C ALA A 534 14.48 24.45 25.45
N ILE A 535 13.41 23.61 25.32
CA ILE A 535 12.04 24.11 25.13
C ILE A 535 11.57 24.92 26.33
N SER A 536 11.81 24.41 27.56
CA SER A 536 11.41 25.08 28.78
C SER A 536 12.13 26.45 28.96
N GLU A 537 13.41 26.51 28.67
CA GLU A 537 14.20 27.76 28.69
C GLU A 537 13.66 28.77 27.67
N ARG A 538 13.45 28.30 26.42
CA ARG A 538 12.92 29.13 25.35
C ARG A 538 11.54 29.71 25.67
N LEU A 539 10.63 28.91 26.27
CA LEU A 539 9.31 29.38 26.69
C LEU A 539 9.38 30.39 27.82
N LYS A 540 10.31 30.22 28.77
CA LYS A 540 10.59 31.21 29.84
C LYS A 540 11.11 32.52 29.27
N ASP A 541 12.02 32.50 28.29
CA ASP A 541 12.49 33.69 27.58
C ASP A 541 11.36 34.45 26.89
N LEU A 542 10.34 33.70 26.46
CA LEU A 542 9.10 34.29 25.93
C LEU A 542 8.15 34.81 27.02
N GLY A 543 8.55 34.78 28.31
CA GLY A 543 7.76 35.29 29.44
C GLY A 543 6.67 34.38 29.97
N LEU A 544 6.71 33.09 29.64
CA LEU A 544 5.73 32.09 30.12
C LEU A 544 6.22 31.36 31.37
N SER A 545 5.31 31.06 32.28
CA SER A 545 5.56 30.22 33.44
C SER A 545 5.55 28.74 33.04
N VAL A 546 6.66 28.03 33.26
CA VAL A 546 6.86 26.67 32.76
C VAL A 546 7.13 25.69 33.89
N ALA A 547 6.40 24.58 33.92
CA ALA A 547 6.74 23.40 34.68
C ALA A 547 7.22 22.28 33.73
N GLN A 548 8.21 21.45 34.16
CA GLN A 548 8.85 20.43 33.32
C GLN A 548 8.79 19.07 34.01
N ARG A 549 8.30 18.08 33.29
CA ARG A 549 8.02 16.71 33.77
C ARG A 549 9.27 15.99 34.24
N SER A 550 10.32 16.00 33.44
CA SER A 550 11.59 15.29 33.75
C SER A 550 12.30 15.82 35.00
N LEU A 551 11.96 17.03 35.44
CA LEU A 551 12.47 17.63 36.69
C LEU A 551 11.56 17.28 37.90
N GLY A 552 10.53 16.44 37.72
CA GLY A 552 9.61 16.07 38.78
C GLY A 552 8.62 17.17 39.19
N THR A 553 8.55 18.29 38.44
CA THR A 553 7.62 19.37 38.76
C THR A 553 6.25 19.10 38.13
N LEU A 554 5.19 19.32 38.94
CA LEU A 554 3.81 19.29 38.49
C LEU A 554 3.34 20.72 38.10
N PRO A 555 2.38 20.85 37.19
CA PRO A 555 1.78 22.15 36.93
C PRO A 555 1.02 22.66 38.18
N ASN A 556 0.96 23.96 38.37
CA ASN A 556 0.21 24.61 39.42
C ASN A 556 -0.66 25.75 38.86
N ALA A 557 -1.41 26.43 39.69
CA ALA A 557 -2.36 27.48 39.26
C ALA A 557 -1.71 28.60 38.40
N ARG A 558 -0.39 28.80 38.48
CA ARG A 558 0.34 29.86 37.75
C ARG A 558 1.11 29.29 36.54
N THR A 559 1.06 27.99 36.30
CA THR A 559 1.79 27.38 35.18
C THR A 559 1.06 27.65 33.87
N ASP A 560 1.69 28.35 32.94
CA ASP A 560 1.17 28.59 31.59
C ASP A 560 1.37 27.36 30.69
N VAL A 561 2.57 26.79 30.72
CA VAL A 561 2.94 25.66 29.90
C VAL A 561 3.52 24.53 30.73
N TYR A 562 3.01 23.33 30.52
CA TYR A 562 3.57 22.10 31.07
C TYR A 562 4.33 21.32 29.98
N VAL A 563 5.65 21.22 30.13
CA VAL A 563 6.50 20.45 29.20
C VAL A 563 6.59 19.00 29.70
N ALA A 564 5.88 18.11 29.02
CA ALA A 564 5.82 16.67 29.29
C ALA A 564 6.90 15.93 28.46
N ASP A 565 8.14 16.05 28.87
CA ASP A 565 9.34 15.56 28.20
C ASP A 565 9.77 14.16 28.64
N THR A 566 8.81 13.25 28.76
CA THR A 566 9.03 11.85 29.15
C THR A 566 8.45 10.91 28.09
N ILE A 567 8.94 9.67 28.05
CA ILE A 567 8.52 8.66 27.07
C ILE A 567 7.41 7.78 27.65
N GLY A 568 6.37 7.51 26.83
CA GLY A 568 5.34 6.52 27.16
C GLY A 568 4.09 7.10 27.81
N GLU A 569 3.99 8.41 28.00
CA GLU A 569 2.89 9.08 28.72
C GLU A 569 1.82 9.71 27.80
N LEU A 570 1.94 9.60 26.46
CA LEU A 570 0.98 10.22 25.54
C LEU A 570 -0.47 9.78 25.78
N GLY A 571 -0.70 8.51 26.15
CA GLY A 571 -2.04 8.03 26.48
C GLY A 571 -2.65 8.77 27.66
N THR A 572 -1.88 8.99 28.72
CA THR A 572 -2.27 9.75 29.92
C THR A 572 -2.55 11.21 29.56
N LEU A 573 -1.72 11.84 28.70
CA LEU A 573 -1.91 13.21 28.25
C LEU A 573 -3.14 13.37 27.37
N TYR A 574 -3.44 12.41 26.49
CA TYR A 574 -4.67 12.42 25.70
C TYR A 574 -5.93 12.21 26.58
N ALA A 575 -5.83 11.42 27.65
CA ALA A 575 -6.93 11.27 28.59
C ALA A 575 -7.13 12.49 29.50
N LEU A 576 -6.12 13.36 29.59
CA LEU A 576 -6.14 14.55 30.44
C LEU A 576 -6.85 15.73 29.81
N THR A 577 -6.78 15.91 28.47
CA THR A 577 -7.31 17.07 27.75
C THR A 577 -8.28 16.68 26.66
N PRO A 578 -9.33 17.48 26.38
CA PRO A 578 -10.32 17.16 25.35
C PRO A 578 -9.83 17.40 23.91
N ILE A 579 -8.73 18.12 23.72
CA ILE A 579 -8.20 18.57 22.43
C ILE A 579 -6.71 18.23 22.32
N ALA A 580 -6.29 17.73 21.17
CA ALA A 580 -4.89 17.47 20.86
C ALA A 580 -4.48 18.10 19.52
N PHE A 581 -3.41 18.87 19.53
CA PHE A 581 -2.68 19.25 18.32
C PHE A 581 -1.58 18.22 18.05
N ILE A 582 -1.48 17.70 16.80
CA ILE A 582 -0.49 16.71 16.41
C ILE A 582 0.67 17.39 15.68
N GLY A 583 1.83 17.36 16.31
CA GLY A 583 3.05 18.05 15.86
C GLY A 583 3.73 17.43 14.63
N GLY A 584 4.83 18.08 14.21
CA GLY A 584 5.52 17.80 12.95
C GLY A 584 4.66 18.18 11.74
N SER A 585 3.61 18.94 11.96
CA SER A 585 2.59 19.25 10.96
C SER A 585 2.49 20.74 10.60
N LEU A 586 2.89 21.66 11.48
CA LEU A 586 3.08 23.09 11.16
C LEU A 586 4.46 23.35 10.53
N VAL A 587 5.43 22.52 10.83
CA VAL A 587 6.75 22.49 10.16
C VAL A 587 6.84 21.30 9.21
N ASP A 588 7.69 21.38 8.17
CA ASP A 588 7.80 20.31 7.15
C ASP A 588 8.54 19.07 7.69
N ARG A 589 7.93 18.40 8.65
CA ARG A 589 8.34 17.09 9.19
C ARG A 589 7.38 15.94 8.81
N GLY A 590 6.32 16.27 8.08
CA GLY A 590 5.40 15.29 7.51
C GLY A 590 4.28 14.82 8.42
N GLY A 591 4.11 15.43 9.60
CA GLY A 591 3.05 15.13 10.56
C GLY A 591 3.23 13.79 11.28
N GLN A 592 2.88 13.77 12.57
CA GLN A 592 2.92 12.57 13.41
C GLN A 592 1.58 11.80 13.35
N ASN A 593 1.47 10.68 14.07
CA ASN A 593 0.32 9.77 14.04
C ASN A 593 -0.93 10.38 14.71
N PRO A 594 -2.01 10.69 13.98
CA PRO A 594 -3.24 11.22 14.57
C PRO A 594 -4.11 10.13 15.21
N ILE A 595 -3.89 8.86 14.85
CA ILE A 595 -4.78 7.75 15.23
C ILE A 595 -4.74 7.48 16.73
N GLU A 596 -3.58 7.67 17.35
CA GLU A 596 -3.40 7.50 18.80
C GLU A 596 -4.34 8.45 19.57
N ALA A 597 -4.36 9.73 19.20
CA ALA A 597 -5.25 10.72 19.79
C ALA A 597 -6.74 10.42 19.50
N VAL A 598 -7.07 10.08 18.24
CA VAL A 598 -8.44 9.71 17.85
C VAL A 598 -8.96 8.53 18.68
N ARG A 599 -8.13 7.52 18.96
CA ARG A 599 -8.50 6.35 19.78
C ARG A 599 -8.77 6.70 21.25
N HIS A 600 -8.20 7.78 21.75
CA HIS A 600 -8.52 8.34 23.07
C HIS A 600 -9.76 9.25 23.06
N GLY A 601 -10.41 9.40 21.91
CA GLY A 601 -11.64 10.20 21.80
C GLY A 601 -11.41 11.71 21.93
N VAL A 602 -10.18 12.22 21.72
CA VAL A 602 -9.89 13.65 21.74
C VAL A 602 -10.14 14.28 20.37
N ALA A 603 -10.50 15.56 20.35
CA ALA A 603 -10.62 16.34 19.13
C ALA A 603 -9.21 16.67 18.60
N VAL A 604 -8.93 16.38 17.32
CA VAL A 604 -7.60 16.43 16.76
C VAL A 604 -7.40 17.63 15.83
N LEU A 605 -6.36 18.42 16.09
CA LEU A 605 -5.89 19.53 15.25
C LEU A 605 -4.58 19.14 14.56
N THR A 606 -4.34 19.63 13.34
CA THR A 606 -3.14 19.33 12.57
C THR A 606 -2.73 20.47 11.64
N GLY A 607 -1.45 20.59 11.36
CA GLY A 607 -0.95 21.52 10.34
C GLY A 607 -1.07 20.96 8.91
N PRO A 608 -0.58 21.70 7.89
CA PRO A 608 -0.66 21.33 6.48
C PRO A 608 0.29 20.17 6.07
N HIS A 609 1.36 19.95 6.81
CA HIS A 609 2.36 18.92 6.49
C HIS A 609 1.97 17.56 7.08
N ARG A 610 1.44 16.64 6.23
CA ARG A 610 0.84 15.36 6.65
C ARG A 610 1.30 14.16 5.85
N GLN A 611 2.49 14.23 5.26
CA GLN A 611 2.96 13.28 4.27
C GLN A 611 3.18 11.88 4.85
N ASN A 612 3.57 11.76 6.13
CA ASN A 612 3.85 10.48 6.80
C ASN A 612 2.59 9.64 7.03
N PHE A 613 1.44 10.30 7.31
CA PHE A 613 0.14 9.65 7.58
C PHE A 613 -0.95 10.12 6.60
N ARG A 614 -0.58 10.38 5.35
CA ARG A 614 -1.43 10.98 4.31
C ARG A 614 -2.80 10.33 4.18
N ASP A 615 -2.88 9.01 4.21
CA ASP A 615 -4.14 8.30 4.00
C ASP A 615 -5.06 8.42 5.24
N ALA A 616 -4.49 8.36 6.45
CA ALA A 616 -5.21 8.61 7.70
C ALA A 616 -5.78 10.03 7.74
N TYR A 617 -4.94 11.04 7.55
CA TYR A 617 -5.38 12.45 7.54
C TYR A 617 -6.40 12.74 6.44
N ARG A 618 -6.25 12.17 5.24
CA ARG A 618 -7.23 12.35 4.16
C ARG A 618 -8.60 11.79 4.53
N THR A 619 -8.63 10.63 5.21
CA THR A 619 -9.88 10.02 5.65
C THR A 619 -10.49 10.80 6.80
N LEU A 620 -9.70 11.22 7.79
CA LEU A 620 -10.15 12.08 8.89
C LEU A 620 -10.75 13.39 8.38
N LEU A 621 -10.07 14.10 7.48
CA LEU A 621 -10.58 15.33 6.86
C LEU A 621 -11.89 15.12 6.09
N ARG A 622 -12.04 13.99 5.39
CA ARG A 622 -13.26 13.67 4.64
C ARG A 622 -14.47 13.48 5.57
N HIS A 623 -14.25 12.92 6.74
CA HIS A 623 -15.26 12.67 7.75
C HIS A 623 -15.36 13.82 8.78
N GLN A 624 -14.70 14.94 8.54
CA GLN A 624 -14.65 16.09 9.47
C GLN A 624 -14.14 15.73 10.87
N GLY A 625 -13.30 14.68 10.96
CA GLY A 625 -12.72 14.16 12.21
C GLY A 625 -11.41 14.84 12.62
N VAL A 626 -10.95 15.87 11.90
CA VAL A 626 -9.76 16.66 12.19
C VAL A 626 -9.92 18.07 11.61
N ILE A 627 -9.41 19.09 12.31
CA ILE A 627 -9.33 20.46 11.83
C ILE A 627 -7.90 20.78 11.43
N GLU A 628 -7.72 21.38 10.25
CA GLU A 628 -6.43 21.88 9.77
C GLU A 628 -6.22 23.32 10.24
N VAL A 629 -5.03 23.59 10.78
CA VAL A 629 -4.57 24.91 11.23
C VAL A 629 -3.25 25.24 10.54
N ASP A 630 -2.96 26.53 10.32
CA ASP A 630 -1.79 26.98 9.55
C ASP A 630 -0.84 27.87 10.37
N GLY A 631 -1.16 28.14 11.63
CA GLY A 631 -0.33 28.94 12.53
C GLY A 631 -0.99 29.20 13.88
N ALA A 632 -0.42 30.11 14.66
CA ALA A 632 -0.83 30.40 16.03
C ALA A 632 -2.30 30.87 16.12
N LYS A 633 -2.69 31.82 15.26
CA LYS A 633 -4.03 32.39 15.27
C LYS A 633 -5.11 31.37 14.91
N SER A 634 -4.92 30.57 13.88
CA SER A 634 -5.89 29.53 13.50
C SER A 634 -5.95 28.40 14.53
N LEU A 635 -4.82 28.06 15.17
CA LEU A 635 -4.77 27.12 16.29
C LEU A 635 -5.58 27.64 17.48
N ALA A 636 -5.35 28.88 17.92
CA ALA A 636 -6.09 29.51 19.01
C ALA A 636 -7.58 29.58 18.70
N THR A 637 -7.97 29.98 17.49
CA THR A 637 -9.37 30.06 17.07
C THR A 637 -10.03 28.68 17.11
N ALA A 638 -9.38 27.62 16.60
CA ALA A 638 -9.91 26.27 16.59
C ALA A 638 -10.08 25.71 18.01
N VAL A 639 -9.10 25.92 18.90
CA VAL A 639 -9.20 25.53 20.32
C VAL A 639 -10.31 26.24 21.02
N THR A 640 -10.42 27.57 20.84
CA THR A 640 -11.51 28.38 21.42
C THR A 640 -12.88 27.87 20.99
N HIS A 641 -13.07 27.66 19.69
CA HIS A 641 -14.34 27.17 19.14
C HIS A 641 -14.74 25.81 19.74
N LEU A 642 -13.78 24.88 19.82
CA LEU A 642 -14.05 23.55 20.37
C LEU A 642 -14.34 23.57 21.88
N LEU A 643 -13.66 24.42 22.65
CA LEU A 643 -13.94 24.55 24.11
C LEU A 643 -15.29 25.19 24.39
N GLN A 644 -15.75 26.11 23.53
CA GLN A 644 -17.03 26.80 23.67
C GLN A 644 -18.23 26.03 23.10
N SER A 645 -17.99 25.05 22.20
CA SER A 645 -19.04 24.28 21.53
C SER A 645 -18.91 22.77 21.76
N GLN A 646 -19.65 22.25 22.73
CA GLN A 646 -19.70 20.80 22.96
C GLN A 646 -20.27 20.03 21.76
N SER A 647 -21.20 20.64 21.01
CA SER A 647 -21.79 20.01 19.82
C SER A 647 -20.78 19.84 18.70
N GLU A 648 -19.95 20.83 18.42
CA GLU A 648 -18.88 20.76 17.41
C GLU A 648 -17.81 19.74 17.81
N MET A 649 -17.42 19.73 19.08
CA MET A 649 -16.48 18.74 19.59
C MET A 649 -17.03 17.31 19.46
N ALA A 650 -18.31 17.10 19.78
CA ALA A 650 -18.97 15.80 19.63
C ALA A 650 -19.08 15.38 18.15
N HIS A 651 -19.43 16.32 17.25
CA HIS A 651 -19.50 16.08 15.82
C HIS A 651 -18.13 15.65 15.26
N MET A 652 -17.08 16.38 15.62
CA MET A 652 -15.72 16.07 15.19
C MET A 652 -15.23 14.69 15.68
N ARG A 653 -15.52 14.34 16.94
CA ARG A 653 -15.21 13.03 17.51
C ARG A 653 -15.97 11.90 16.82
N ALA A 654 -17.24 12.10 16.48
CA ALA A 654 -18.03 11.13 15.72
C ALA A 654 -17.47 10.93 14.32
N GLY A 655 -17.08 12.01 13.62
CA GLY A 655 -16.42 11.96 12.33
C GLY A 655 -15.07 11.23 12.38
N ALA A 656 -14.27 11.47 13.43
CA ALA A 656 -13.02 10.77 13.67
C ALA A 656 -13.23 9.24 13.90
N THR A 657 -14.26 8.86 14.66
CA THR A 657 -14.64 7.46 14.88
C THR A 657 -15.06 6.78 13.59
N GLN A 658 -15.86 7.45 12.75
CA GLN A 658 -16.27 6.92 11.44
C GLN A 658 -15.07 6.77 10.48
N ALA A 659 -14.14 7.73 10.49
CA ALA A 659 -12.91 7.64 9.74
C ALA A 659 -12.06 6.45 10.19
N LEU A 660 -11.94 6.24 11.50
CA LEU A 660 -11.20 5.12 12.09
C LEU A 660 -11.81 3.77 11.67
N ALA A 661 -13.13 3.61 11.73
CA ALA A 661 -13.83 2.41 11.29
C ALA A 661 -13.53 2.09 9.80
N THR A 662 -13.43 3.11 8.95
CA THR A 662 -13.07 2.96 7.53
C THR A 662 -11.61 2.52 7.32
N LEU A 663 -10.72 2.88 8.23
CA LEU A 663 -9.28 2.64 8.15
C LEU A 663 -8.84 1.33 8.82
N SER A 664 -9.63 0.82 9.76
CA SER A 664 -9.35 -0.37 10.58
C SER A 664 -9.60 -1.68 9.82
N GLY A 665 -9.18 -2.81 10.42
CA GLY A 665 -9.35 -4.17 9.90
C GLY A 665 -8.12 -4.75 9.21
N ALA A 666 -6.99 -4.04 9.23
CA ALA A 666 -5.72 -4.56 8.70
C ALA A 666 -5.20 -5.72 9.55
N LEU A 667 -5.35 -5.65 10.88
CA LEU A 667 -4.91 -6.67 11.82
C LEU A 667 -5.63 -8.00 11.57
N GLU A 668 -6.96 -7.99 11.56
CA GLU A 668 -7.79 -9.19 11.34
C GLU A 668 -7.48 -9.85 10.00
N LYS A 669 -7.43 -9.06 8.92
CA LYS A 669 -7.09 -9.55 7.58
C LYS A 669 -5.67 -10.12 7.51
N THR A 670 -4.71 -9.51 8.22
CA THR A 670 -3.33 -9.99 8.27
C THR A 670 -3.24 -11.31 8.99
N VAL A 671 -3.84 -11.44 10.18
CA VAL A 671 -3.85 -12.69 10.95
C VAL A 671 -4.52 -13.81 10.17
N ALA A 672 -5.73 -13.57 9.63
CA ALA A 672 -6.45 -14.56 8.83
C ALA A 672 -5.62 -15.04 7.64
N THR A 673 -5.00 -14.11 6.89
CA THR A 673 -4.16 -14.48 5.75
C THR A 673 -2.92 -15.27 6.15
N LEU A 674 -2.25 -14.93 7.25
CA LEU A 674 -1.05 -15.65 7.70
C LEU A 674 -1.35 -17.09 8.17
N LEU A 675 -2.52 -17.31 8.76
CA LEU A 675 -2.98 -18.65 9.17
C LEU A 675 -3.07 -19.63 7.99
N ASP A 676 -3.44 -19.14 6.77
CA ASP A 676 -3.50 -19.96 5.56
C ASP A 676 -2.14 -20.50 5.09
N TYR A 677 -1.04 -19.94 5.60
CA TYR A 677 0.33 -20.35 5.27
C TYR A 677 1.00 -21.19 6.36
N LEU A 678 0.35 -21.40 7.50
CA LEU A 678 0.80 -22.33 8.53
C LEU A 678 0.37 -23.75 8.18
N PRO A 679 1.20 -24.77 8.46
CA PRO A 679 0.86 -26.15 8.22
C PRO A 679 -0.40 -26.60 9.01
N ASP A 680 -1.21 -27.47 8.41
CA ASP A 680 -2.37 -28.03 9.06
C ASP A 680 -1.93 -29.10 10.09
N GLU A 681 -2.43 -29.02 11.33
CA GLU A 681 -2.07 -29.97 12.41
C GLU A 681 -2.33 -31.43 12.04
N ARG A 682 -3.32 -31.68 11.17
CA ARG A 682 -3.73 -33.02 10.75
C ARG A 682 -2.71 -33.73 9.87
N LEU A 683 -1.88 -32.98 9.14
CA LEU A 683 -0.89 -33.56 8.24
C LEU A 683 0.43 -33.94 8.92
N LYS A 684 0.79 -33.33 10.06
CA LYS A 684 2.02 -33.65 10.80
C LYS A 684 1.88 -34.88 11.76
N ARG A 685 0.65 -35.29 12.10
CA ARG A 685 0.44 -36.52 12.89
C ARG A 685 0.41 -37.81 12.05
N ALA A 686 0.45 -37.65 10.71
CA ALA A 686 0.40 -38.78 9.77
C ALA A 686 1.75 -39.08 9.09
N SER A 687 2.80 -38.30 9.34
CA SER A 687 4.19 -38.51 8.91
C SER A 687 5.09 -38.81 10.11
#